data_3a822e605f358a57f5b4a01331b858dc
#
_entry.id   3a822e605f358a57f5b4a01331b858dc
#
_cell.length_a   1.000
_cell.length_b   1.000
_cell.length_c   1.000
_cell.angle_alpha   90.00
_cell.angle_beta   90.00
_cell.angle_gamma   90.00
#
_symmetry.space_group_name_H-M   'P 1'
#
loop_
_entity.id
_entity.type
_entity.pdbx_description
1 polymer ?
#
loop_
_entity_poly.entity_id
_entity_poly.type
_entity_poly.pdbx_seq_one_letter_code
_entity_poly.pdbx_strand_id
1 'polypeptide(L)'
;MPQKLTSWLETFALGRFCLRMLDKKLIRFFLVAGLNTLFGWCVFSLLRLLVTDNRNIAALIGQIIGILFNFKTYGSIVFKNGRYYLLPRFIAVYVIMYFANIGGMAVLDHFFEISDYVNAAVMSIPVGFLGFVLNKLFVFERSREKQDDMQAKSENFLESFKKDKYKLAFYILCAVGLVFMIAGSFGAGMSGDEHFHIPQAEHVYDFYRTLGKDQAAITVTPSNNLPMYGQFVDNVVYLVCRALDIEDIMLARHIANAFCGWLTILFAALIVFRIAKRKYLPAILTFTLFLFSPRFLGHSFNDVKDISFITFMTMGMFYIWVFCEDFPKVKTSTIVMLGVSIGLAMAVRVGGLLLIAYFGLFALIRYFVLCKTGGFGTWNKGKAFRKLLSYGIIVSIGGYILGVLLWPYALVAPIKNVMGTFSEMSAFSVNIRQLFEGRLQWSNALPWYYTPKYIFMTIPVAVIAGASVSLVTGWKNGRAFGTFFLLFCFVFPVFWISYTKANVYGGWRHSMFCYSALVALAGLGFHSLYEQFNNKYLRYGLGIALPLVLLAGPVRHVFANHPYEYVYFNELAGGMKNAYGRYEMDYYYHSTRKATEWVLENADISALRPGQKYTIATWHVPSVDYYVKLRDSAHFRTSFSRIYQMGNNDWDYAVFAITGMNPDWIKNKKVFPPVNTVHVEEVDGFPVCIVLERADRNDLYGYRAMKEGKTDSAVHFFKAALQYNPYNEQALENLADIYLRTDKPDSAFAVASVWASNVPSNTSALSLLANACFDRNDISGALSVAQNIKKVAPGEVMGYWLAAHCYLRQQNQQWALNELLKLVEIQPYAPAYRLMAQIYQAAGETQAAQQCMRIAEQLK
;
A
#
# COMPACT_ATOMS: atom_id res chain seq x y z
N MET A 1 -2.44 -61.26 18.03
CA MET A 1 -0.97 -61.48 18.00
C MET A 1 -0.66 -62.80 18.73
N PRO A 2 0.24 -63.66 18.27
CA PRO A 2 0.64 -64.89 18.97
C PRO A 2 1.24 -64.56 20.33
N GLN A 3 0.87 -65.30 21.37
CA GLN A 3 1.29 -65.05 22.77
C GLN A 3 2.82 -64.97 22.96
N LYS A 4 3.57 -65.67 22.15
CA LYS A 4 5.08 -65.66 22.18
C LYS A 4 5.68 -64.29 21.72
N LEU A 5 5.00 -63.57 20.82
CA LEU A 5 5.48 -62.25 20.31
C LEU A 5 5.16 -61.14 21.34
N THR A 6 4.04 -61.25 22.03
CA THR A 6 3.63 -60.27 23.08
C THR A 6 4.56 -60.40 24.29
N SER A 7 4.93 -61.63 24.73
CA SER A 7 5.84 -61.85 25.84
C SER A 7 7.26 -61.39 25.55
N TRP A 8 7.74 -61.51 24.31
CA TRP A 8 9.06 -61.01 23.88
C TRP A 8 9.12 -59.48 23.83
N LEU A 9 8.04 -58.87 23.35
CA LEU A 9 7.93 -57.39 23.32
C LEU A 9 7.79 -56.78 24.71
N GLU A 10 7.26 -57.50 25.70
CA GLU A 10 7.18 -57.06 27.11
C GLU A 10 8.54 -56.96 27.81
N THR A 11 9.57 -57.63 27.29
CA THR A 11 10.93 -57.59 27.88
C THR A 11 11.65 -56.28 27.68
N PHE A 12 11.31 -55.49 26.66
CA PHE A 12 11.93 -54.20 26.34
C PHE A 12 11.03 -53.01 26.67
N ALA A 13 11.65 -51.94 27.17
CA ALA A 13 10.92 -50.69 27.48
C ALA A 13 10.16 -50.14 26.27
N LEU A 14 10.75 -50.19 25.06
CA LEU A 14 10.13 -49.81 23.79
C LEU A 14 9.00 -50.77 23.38
N GLY A 15 9.16 -52.08 23.60
CA GLY A 15 8.12 -53.10 23.34
C GLY A 15 6.89 -52.97 24.25
N ARG A 16 7.10 -52.67 25.50
CA ARG A 16 6.00 -52.36 26.45
C ARG A 16 5.27 -51.07 26.08
N PHE A 17 5.98 -50.11 25.60
CA PHE A 17 5.39 -48.88 25.06
C PHE A 17 4.55 -49.16 23.81
N CYS A 18 5.05 -49.92 22.85
CA CYS A 18 4.35 -50.33 21.64
C CYS A 18 3.09 -51.17 21.94
N LEU A 19 3.16 -52.13 22.87
CA LEU A 19 2.01 -52.94 23.29
C LEU A 19 0.92 -52.14 24.03
N ARG A 20 1.30 -51.18 24.84
CA ARG A 20 0.36 -50.23 25.45
C ARG A 20 -0.28 -49.29 24.41
N MET A 21 0.38 -49.04 23.25
CA MET A 21 -0.14 -48.22 22.14
C MET A 21 -1.00 -49.03 21.15
N LEU A 22 -0.90 -50.38 21.11
CA LEU A 22 -1.76 -51.26 20.30
C LEU A 22 -3.18 -51.39 20.87
N ASP A 23 -3.77 -50.23 21.17
CA ASP A 23 -5.19 -50.10 21.57
C ASP A 23 -6.07 -50.21 20.30
N LYS A 24 -7.31 -50.71 20.49
CA LYS A 24 -8.37 -50.75 19.46
C LYS A 24 -8.55 -49.41 18.75
N LYS A 25 -8.12 -48.32 19.37
CA LYS A 25 -8.12 -46.96 18.79
C LYS A 25 -7.10 -46.77 17.66
N LEU A 26 -5.90 -47.38 17.77
CA LEU A 26 -4.88 -47.30 16.73
C LEU A 26 -5.34 -47.99 15.43
N ILE A 27 -5.92 -49.18 15.56
CA ILE A 27 -6.44 -49.91 14.40
C ILE A 27 -7.58 -49.15 13.74
N ARG A 28 -8.50 -48.58 14.53
CA ARG A 28 -9.57 -47.71 14.00
C ARG A 28 -9.03 -46.46 13.34
N PHE A 29 -7.96 -45.89 13.88
CA PHE A 29 -7.30 -44.69 13.29
C PHE A 29 -6.79 -44.98 11.89
N PHE A 30 -6.09 -46.10 11.68
CA PHE A 30 -5.59 -46.45 10.34
C PHE A 30 -6.72 -46.84 9.37
N LEU A 31 -7.76 -47.55 9.83
CA LEU A 31 -8.93 -47.85 9.01
C LEU A 31 -9.66 -46.57 8.57
N VAL A 32 -9.85 -45.63 9.49
CA VAL A 32 -10.44 -44.31 9.17
C VAL A 32 -9.53 -43.51 8.30
N ALA A 33 -8.20 -43.60 8.44
CA ALA A 33 -7.26 -42.95 7.55
C ALA A 33 -7.43 -43.41 6.08
N GLY A 34 -7.59 -44.75 5.87
CA GLY A 34 -7.87 -45.28 4.52
C GLY A 34 -9.18 -44.74 3.93
N LEU A 35 -10.26 -44.69 4.73
CA LEU A 35 -11.54 -44.12 4.33
C LEU A 35 -11.42 -42.63 3.99
N ASN A 36 -10.68 -41.89 4.79
CA ASN A 36 -10.45 -40.47 4.60
C ASN A 36 -9.64 -40.18 3.33
N THR A 37 -8.68 -41.06 3.02
CA THR A 37 -7.89 -40.95 1.76
C THR A 37 -8.79 -41.16 0.54
N LEU A 38 -9.65 -42.18 0.57
CA LEU A 38 -10.61 -42.43 -0.50
C LEU A 38 -11.58 -41.25 -0.68
N PHE A 39 -12.11 -40.71 0.42
CA PHE A 39 -12.96 -39.52 0.39
C PHE A 39 -12.24 -38.32 -0.23
N GLY A 40 -11.02 -38.04 0.18
CA GLY A 40 -10.20 -36.95 -0.38
C GLY A 40 -9.97 -37.08 -1.88
N TRP A 41 -9.73 -38.32 -2.35
CA TRP A 41 -9.58 -38.60 -3.78
C TRP A 41 -10.89 -38.40 -4.55
N CYS A 42 -12.04 -38.82 -4.01
CA CYS A 42 -13.35 -38.56 -4.61
C CYS A 42 -13.66 -37.07 -4.71
N VAL A 43 -13.42 -36.31 -3.63
CA VAL A 43 -13.64 -34.85 -3.59
C VAL A 43 -12.74 -34.16 -4.60
N PHE A 44 -11.46 -34.50 -4.65
CA PHE A 44 -10.52 -33.95 -5.65
C PHE A 44 -11.00 -34.20 -7.08
N SER A 45 -11.42 -35.46 -7.38
CA SER A 45 -11.92 -35.82 -8.71
C SER A 45 -13.19 -35.06 -9.10
N LEU A 46 -14.13 -34.91 -8.13
CA LEU A 46 -15.35 -34.12 -8.35
C LEU A 46 -15.05 -32.65 -8.60
N LEU A 47 -14.13 -32.06 -7.84
CA LEU A 47 -13.71 -30.68 -8.02
C LEU A 47 -13.08 -30.45 -9.39
N ARG A 48 -12.26 -31.40 -9.87
CA ARG A 48 -11.67 -31.39 -11.20
C ARG A 48 -12.70 -31.48 -12.33
N LEU A 49 -13.77 -32.27 -12.11
CA LEU A 49 -14.80 -32.50 -13.12
C LEU A 49 -15.86 -31.39 -13.15
N LEU A 50 -16.18 -30.75 -12.01
CA LEU A 50 -17.35 -29.89 -11.90
C LEU A 50 -17.07 -28.44 -11.55
N VAL A 51 -15.86 -28.10 -11.04
CA VAL A 51 -15.60 -26.79 -10.43
C VAL A 51 -14.42 -26.05 -11.06
N THR A 52 -13.30 -26.71 -11.30
CA THR A 52 -12.09 -26.03 -11.82
C THR A 52 -11.14 -26.94 -12.56
N ASP A 53 -10.59 -26.45 -13.66
CA ASP A 53 -9.54 -27.13 -14.43
C ASP A 53 -8.14 -26.98 -13.81
N ASN A 54 -7.96 -26.05 -12.86
CA ASN A 54 -6.68 -25.87 -12.17
C ASN A 54 -6.50 -26.96 -11.10
N ARG A 55 -5.50 -27.85 -11.33
CA ARG A 55 -5.16 -28.97 -10.45
C ARG A 55 -4.83 -28.51 -9.02
N ASN A 56 -4.11 -27.41 -8.87
CA ASN A 56 -3.63 -26.95 -7.56
C ASN A 56 -4.78 -26.33 -6.75
N ILE A 57 -5.68 -25.61 -7.40
CA ILE A 57 -6.90 -25.09 -6.74
C ILE A 57 -7.81 -26.25 -6.30
N ALA A 58 -8.04 -27.23 -7.16
CA ALA A 58 -8.82 -28.42 -6.80
C ALA A 58 -8.18 -29.15 -5.61
N ALA A 59 -6.86 -29.29 -5.59
CA ALA A 59 -6.14 -29.92 -4.49
C ALA A 59 -6.28 -29.12 -3.18
N LEU A 60 -6.16 -27.79 -3.23
CA LEU A 60 -6.33 -26.93 -2.04
C LEU A 60 -7.74 -27.04 -1.46
N ILE A 61 -8.77 -26.91 -2.29
CA ILE A 61 -10.17 -27.00 -1.86
C ILE A 61 -10.44 -28.43 -1.31
N GLY A 62 -9.96 -29.45 -2.02
CA GLY A 62 -10.06 -30.85 -1.61
C GLY A 62 -9.38 -31.10 -0.26
N GLN A 63 -8.20 -30.49 -0.04
CA GLN A 63 -7.48 -30.59 1.24
C GLN A 63 -8.23 -29.93 2.39
N ILE A 64 -8.83 -28.76 2.18
CA ILE A 64 -9.66 -28.09 3.20
C ILE A 64 -10.87 -28.95 3.56
N ILE A 65 -11.61 -29.45 2.57
CA ILE A 65 -12.76 -30.34 2.77
C ILE A 65 -12.30 -31.64 3.47
N GLY A 66 -11.16 -32.20 3.03
CA GLY A 66 -10.55 -33.40 3.63
C GLY A 66 -10.19 -33.22 5.09
N ILE A 67 -9.58 -32.09 5.48
CA ILE A 67 -9.25 -31.79 6.89
C ILE A 67 -10.52 -31.73 7.75
N LEU A 68 -11.57 -31.09 7.26
CA LEU A 68 -12.86 -31.01 7.99
C LEU A 68 -13.51 -32.39 8.15
N PHE A 69 -13.48 -33.18 7.09
CA PHE A 69 -13.99 -34.56 7.11
C PHE A 69 -13.14 -35.44 8.03
N ASN A 70 -11.82 -35.37 7.94
CA ASN A 70 -10.88 -36.09 8.81
C ASN A 70 -11.08 -35.75 10.29
N PHE A 71 -11.29 -34.46 10.57
CA PHE A 71 -11.61 -34.02 11.94
C PHE A 71 -12.88 -34.68 12.47
N LYS A 72 -13.93 -34.72 11.64
CA LYS A 72 -15.20 -35.28 12.00
C LYS A 72 -15.11 -36.81 12.18
N THR A 73 -14.47 -37.52 11.26
CA THR A 73 -14.33 -38.99 11.30
C THR A 73 -13.40 -39.45 12.41
N TYR A 74 -12.22 -38.86 12.58
CA TYR A 74 -11.32 -39.16 13.70
C TYR A 74 -12.00 -38.84 15.04
N GLY A 75 -12.60 -37.65 15.14
CA GLY A 75 -13.28 -37.21 16.34
C GLY A 75 -14.45 -38.14 16.75
N SER A 76 -15.30 -38.52 15.81
CA SER A 76 -16.51 -39.32 16.09
C SER A 76 -16.23 -40.81 16.22
N ILE A 77 -15.42 -41.39 15.32
CA ILE A 77 -15.24 -42.85 15.19
C ILE A 77 -14.07 -43.34 16.06
N VAL A 78 -12.95 -42.64 16.06
CA VAL A 78 -11.73 -43.08 16.76
C VAL A 78 -11.72 -42.63 18.21
N PHE A 79 -11.87 -41.33 18.45
CA PHE A 79 -11.67 -40.69 19.74
C PHE A 79 -12.98 -40.41 20.50
N LYS A 80 -14.14 -40.60 19.85
CA LYS A 80 -15.48 -40.29 20.39
C LYS A 80 -15.62 -38.90 20.99
N ASN A 81 -14.90 -37.92 20.38
CA ASN A 81 -14.85 -36.51 20.78
C ASN A 81 -14.68 -35.60 19.56
N GLY A 82 -15.69 -35.41 18.72
CA GLY A 82 -15.65 -34.60 17.48
C GLY A 82 -16.16 -33.16 17.65
N ARG A 83 -15.84 -32.49 18.75
CA ARG A 83 -16.32 -31.13 19.05
C ARG A 83 -15.52 -30.06 18.27
N TYR A 84 -16.21 -29.17 17.59
CA TYR A 84 -15.59 -28.17 16.65
C TYR A 84 -14.54 -27.23 17.27
N TYR A 85 -14.57 -26.98 18.58
CA TYR A 85 -13.52 -26.16 19.21
C TYR A 85 -12.13 -26.82 19.22
N LEU A 86 -12.03 -28.10 18.92
CA LEU A 86 -10.76 -28.84 18.78
C LEU A 86 -10.16 -28.67 17.37
N LEU A 87 -10.93 -28.17 16.40
CA LEU A 87 -10.52 -28.01 15.01
C LEU A 87 -9.22 -27.21 14.85
N PRO A 88 -8.99 -26.05 15.51
CA PRO A 88 -7.74 -25.34 15.38
C PRO A 88 -6.50 -26.14 15.82
N ARG A 89 -6.64 -26.96 16.87
CA ARG A 89 -5.57 -27.85 17.34
C ARG A 89 -5.33 -29.00 16.36
N PHE A 90 -6.40 -29.51 15.79
CA PHE A 90 -6.34 -30.55 14.76
C PHE A 90 -5.61 -30.04 13.51
N ILE A 91 -5.90 -28.82 13.05
CA ILE A 91 -5.19 -28.17 11.96
C ILE A 91 -3.70 -27.99 12.32
N ALA A 92 -3.37 -27.53 13.54
CA ALA A 92 -1.99 -27.39 13.98
C ALA A 92 -1.22 -28.74 13.94
N VAL A 93 -1.87 -29.84 14.30
CA VAL A 93 -1.27 -31.19 14.18
C VAL A 93 -1.02 -31.53 12.70
N TYR A 94 -1.93 -31.19 11.79
CA TYR A 94 -1.72 -31.41 10.35
C TYR A 94 -0.52 -30.64 9.82
N VAL A 95 -0.35 -29.38 10.24
CA VAL A 95 0.83 -28.56 9.87
C VAL A 95 2.12 -29.20 10.38
N ILE A 96 2.16 -29.68 11.63
CA ILE A 96 3.32 -30.37 12.20
C ILE A 96 3.63 -31.64 11.41
N MET A 97 2.59 -32.44 11.09
CA MET A 97 2.74 -33.66 10.29
C MET A 97 3.30 -33.37 8.90
N TYR A 98 2.86 -32.29 8.26
CA TYR A 98 3.34 -31.87 6.95
C TYR A 98 4.85 -31.55 6.98
N PHE A 99 5.31 -30.76 7.92
CA PHE A 99 6.73 -30.45 8.07
C PHE A 99 7.55 -31.69 8.48
N ALA A 100 7.02 -32.57 9.33
CA ALA A 100 7.67 -33.82 9.69
C ALA A 100 7.83 -34.75 8.48
N ASN A 101 6.83 -34.78 7.59
CA ASN A 101 6.87 -35.56 6.36
C ASN A 101 7.96 -35.03 5.40
N ILE A 102 7.95 -33.72 5.10
CA ILE A 102 8.95 -33.11 4.21
C ILE A 102 10.36 -33.26 4.77
N GLY A 103 10.54 -32.94 6.06
CA GLY A 103 11.85 -33.07 6.71
C GLY A 103 12.35 -34.51 6.74
N GLY A 104 11.44 -35.47 6.99
CA GLY A 104 11.78 -36.88 6.95
C GLY A 104 12.14 -37.39 5.56
N MET A 105 11.40 -36.97 4.54
CA MET A 105 11.73 -37.28 3.13
C MET A 105 13.10 -36.71 2.73
N ALA A 106 13.37 -35.45 3.07
CA ALA A 106 14.68 -34.83 2.80
C ALA A 106 15.84 -35.55 3.51
N VAL A 107 15.62 -36.05 4.72
CA VAL A 107 16.62 -36.86 5.43
C VAL A 107 16.85 -38.21 4.72
N LEU A 108 15.78 -38.89 4.30
CA LEU A 108 15.91 -40.15 3.57
C LEU A 108 16.62 -39.97 2.21
N ASP A 109 16.31 -38.91 1.47
CA ASP A 109 16.96 -38.58 0.20
C ASP A 109 18.47 -38.28 0.37
N HIS A 110 18.83 -37.71 1.52
CA HIS A 110 20.25 -37.42 1.81
C HIS A 110 21.06 -38.68 2.07
N PHE A 111 20.49 -39.72 2.66
CA PHE A 111 21.19 -40.96 3.02
C PHE A 111 20.94 -42.10 2.03
N PHE A 112 19.85 -42.09 1.29
CA PHE A 112 19.42 -43.18 0.40
C PHE A 112 18.89 -42.58 -0.91
N GLU A 113 19.50 -42.91 -2.02
CA GLU A 113 19.05 -42.55 -3.37
C GLU A 113 17.80 -43.38 -3.76
N ILE A 114 16.62 -43.05 -3.16
CA ILE A 114 15.35 -43.74 -3.40
C ILE A 114 14.38 -42.83 -4.17
N SER A 115 13.50 -43.47 -4.97
CA SER A 115 12.52 -42.69 -5.70
C SER A 115 11.52 -41.96 -4.77
N ASP A 116 11.03 -40.80 -5.18
CA ASP A 116 10.07 -39.99 -4.41
C ASP A 116 8.84 -40.80 -3.97
N TYR A 117 8.37 -41.74 -4.80
CA TYR A 117 7.24 -42.60 -4.48
C TYR A 117 7.54 -43.57 -3.33
N VAL A 118 8.70 -44.17 -3.30
CA VAL A 118 9.16 -45.09 -2.26
C VAL A 118 9.41 -44.29 -0.98
N ASN A 119 10.04 -43.13 -1.08
CA ASN A 119 10.28 -42.23 0.04
C ASN A 119 8.97 -41.79 0.71
N ALA A 120 7.99 -41.34 -0.06
CA ALA A 120 6.68 -40.97 0.46
C ALA A 120 5.93 -42.16 1.12
N ALA A 121 6.04 -43.35 0.54
CA ALA A 121 5.45 -44.58 1.10
C ALA A 121 6.10 -44.95 2.43
N VAL A 122 7.43 -44.91 2.54
CA VAL A 122 8.20 -45.18 3.76
C VAL A 122 7.84 -44.17 4.85
N MET A 123 7.78 -42.87 4.52
CA MET A 123 7.47 -41.80 5.46
C MET A 123 6.00 -41.81 5.95
N SER A 124 5.08 -42.37 5.16
CA SER A 124 3.66 -42.41 5.55
C SER A 124 3.41 -43.16 6.86
N ILE A 125 4.22 -44.16 7.19
CA ILE A 125 4.09 -44.97 8.40
C ILE A 125 4.49 -44.19 9.66
N PRO A 126 5.75 -43.65 9.77
CA PRO A 126 6.14 -42.92 10.96
C PRO A 126 5.34 -41.60 11.13
N VAL A 127 5.00 -40.92 10.05
CA VAL A 127 4.16 -39.70 10.09
C VAL A 127 2.74 -40.02 10.50
N GLY A 128 2.15 -41.14 10.00
CA GLY A 128 0.83 -41.62 10.44
C GLY A 128 0.81 -41.96 11.92
N PHE A 129 1.85 -42.61 12.45
CA PHE A 129 2.00 -42.88 13.86
C PHE A 129 2.15 -41.60 14.70
N LEU A 130 3.01 -40.68 14.28
CA LEU A 130 3.14 -39.35 14.87
C LEU A 130 1.79 -38.62 14.93
N GLY A 131 1.05 -38.64 13.83
CA GLY A 131 -0.31 -38.10 13.75
C GLY A 131 -1.29 -38.71 14.74
N PHE A 132 -1.25 -40.02 14.93
CA PHE A 132 -2.06 -40.69 15.97
C PHE A 132 -1.69 -40.17 17.36
N VAL A 133 -0.37 -40.13 17.69
CA VAL A 133 0.09 -39.71 19.03
C VAL A 133 -0.26 -38.27 19.30
N LEU A 134 -0.02 -37.38 18.34
CA LEU A 134 -0.33 -35.95 18.48
C LEU A 134 -1.83 -35.69 18.60
N ASN A 135 -2.67 -36.38 17.79
CA ASN A 135 -4.11 -36.27 17.88
C ASN A 135 -4.65 -36.82 19.21
N LYS A 136 -4.09 -37.95 19.69
CA LYS A 136 -4.44 -38.51 20.98
C LYS A 136 -4.10 -37.56 22.13
N LEU A 137 -2.85 -37.09 22.20
CA LEU A 137 -2.35 -36.31 23.35
C LEU A 137 -2.78 -34.83 23.34
N PHE A 138 -2.80 -34.19 22.18
CA PHE A 138 -2.99 -32.72 22.08
C PHE A 138 -4.37 -32.30 21.64
N VAL A 139 -5.11 -33.16 20.89
CA VAL A 139 -6.43 -32.81 20.35
C VAL A 139 -7.55 -33.42 21.15
N PHE A 140 -7.61 -34.76 21.24
CA PHE A 140 -8.82 -35.46 21.65
C PHE A 140 -8.86 -35.98 23.10
N GLU A 141 -7.74 -36.33 23.75
CA GLU A 141 -7.71 -36.98 25.09
C GLU A 141 -7.32 -36.04 26.26
N ARG A 142 -7.24 -34.74 26.07
CA ARG A 142 -6.92 -33.82 27.17
C ARG A 142 -8.12 -33.64 28.11
N SER A 143 -7.97 -34.25 29.35
CA SER A 143 -8.83 -34.26 30.55
C SER A 143 -10.31 -33.83 30.46
N ARG A 144 -11.20 -34.72 30.94
CA ARG A 144 -12.66 -34.58 31.05
C ARG A 144 -13.10 -33.32 31.82
N GLU A 145 -12.40 -32.90 32.86
CA GLU A 145 -12.78 -31.75 33.70
C GLU A 145 -12.82 -30.39 32.93
N LYS A 146 -12.03 -30.24 31.86
CA LYS A 146 -12.14 -29.06 30.98
C LYS A 146 -13.21 -29.20 29.89
N GLN A 147 -13.80 -30.38 29.73
CA GLN A 147 -14.82 -30.65 28.70
C GLN A 147 -16.20 -30.09 29.10
N ASP A 148 -16.59 -30.24 30.35
CA ASP A 148 -17.90 -29.76 30.85
C ASP A 148 -17.94 -28.24 30.94
N ASP A 149 -16.81 -27.62 31.31
CA ASP A 149 -16.63 -26.15 31.36
C ASP A 149 -16.70 -25.49 29.96
N MET A 150 -16.34 -26.21 28.89
CA MET A 150 -16.37 -25.71 27.52
C MET A 150 -17.67 -26.01 26.78
N GLN A 151 -18.43 -27.03 27.20
CA GLN A 151 -19.79 -27.26 26.68
C GLN A 151 -20.73 -26.19 27.23
N ALA A 152 -20.61 -25.87 28.50
CA ALA A 152 -21.31 -24.75 29.13
C ALA A 152 -20.93 -23.42 28.47
N LYS A 153 -19.66 -23.24 28.02
CA LYS A 153 -19.23 -22.07 27.28
C LYS A 153 -19.76 -22.00 25.84
N SER A 154 -19.95 -23.14 25.16
CA SER A 154 -20.49 -23.17 23.78
C SER A 154 -22.01 -22.93 23.76
N GLU A 155 -22.77 -23.53 24.69
CA GLU A 155 -24.20 -23.26 24.87
C GLU A 155 -24.43 -21.83 25.34
N ASN A 156 -23.60 -21.32 26.25
CA ASN A 156 -23.55 -19.92 26.66
C ASN A 156 -23.13 -18.98 25.54
N PHE A 157 -22.38 -19.44 24.53
CA PHE A 157 -22.00 -18.59 23.36
C PHE A 157 -23.23 -18.31 22.48
N LEU A 158 -24.01 -19.34 22.12
CA LEU A 158 -25.25 -19.15 21.33
C LEU A 158 -26.34 -18.38 22.13
N GLU A 159 -26.50 -18.66 23.41
CA GLU A 159 -27.40 -17.88 24.27
C GLU A 159 -26.96 -16.41 24.44
N SER A 160 -25.67 -16.17 24.44
CA SER A 160 -25.13 -14.80 24.57
C SER A 160 -25.48 -13.91 23.36
N PHE A 161 -25.72 -14.48 22.17
CA PHE A 161 -26.23 -13.74 21.02
C PHE A 161 -27.69 -13.33 21.18
N LYS A 162 -28.50 -14.18 21.84
CA LYS A 162 -29.90 -13.84 22.14
C LYS A 162 -30.02 -12.74 23.20
N LYS A 163 -29.06 -12.68 24.15
CA LYS A 163 -29.02 -11.68 25.22
C LYS A 163 -28.45 -10.32 24.77
N ASP A 164 -27.51 -10.29 23.85
CA ASP A 164 -26.84 -9.06 23.37
C ASP A 164 -26.96 -8.91 21.84
N LYS A 165 -27.97 -8.15 21.40
CA LYS A 165 -28.20 -7.86 19.99
C LYS A 165 -27.01 -7.14 19.29
N TYR A 166 -26.26 -6.33 20.01
CA TYR A 166 -25.07 -5.66 19.46
C TYR A 166 -23.93 -6.67 19.22
N LYS A 167 -23.84 -7.75 20.00
CA LYS A 167 -22.87 -8.81 19.75
C LYS A 167 -23.14 -9.48 18.40
N LEU A 168 -24.37 -9.93 18.16
CA LEU A 168 -24.75 -10.54 16.89
C LEU A 168 -24.51 -9.57 15.71
N ALA A 169 -24.97 -8.32 15.85
CA ALA A 169 -24.77 -7.28 14.83
C ALA A 169 -23.29 -7.08 14.50
N PHE A 170 -22.39 -7.08 15.50
CA PHE A 170 -20.95 -6.95 15.27
C PHE A 170 -20.37 -8.09 14.43
N TYR A 171 -20.73 -9.35 14.75
CA TYR A 171 -20.21 -10.50 13.98
C TYR A 171 -20.76 -10.53 12.54
N ILE A 172 -22.05 -10.19 12.36
CA ILE A 172 -22.63 -10.06 11.01
C ILE A 172 -21.91 -8.96 10.23
N LEU A 173 -21.69 -7.80 10.83
CA LEU A 173 -20.98 -6.68 10.21
C LEU A 173 -19.55 -7.06 9.82
N CYS A 174 -18.84 -7.81 10.67
CA CYS A 174 -17.50 -8.31 10.34
C CYS A 174 -17.53 -9.25 9.12
N ALA A 175 -18.48 -10.18 9.07
CA ALA A 175 -18.61 -11.12 7.96
C ALA A 175 -19.00 -10.41 6.64
N VAL A 176 -20.01 -9.55 6.69
CA VAL A 176 -20.45 -8.75 5.54
C VAL A 176 -19.32 -7.82 5.07
N GLY A 177 -18.62 -7.17 6.01
CA GLY A 177 -17.49 -6.29 5.69
C GLY A 177 -16.34 -7.06 5.01
N LEU A 178 -16.05 -8.29 5.41
CA LEU A 178 -15.05 -9.13 4.73
C LEU A 178 -15.45 -9.42 3.29
N VAL A 179 -16.69 -9.86 3.06
CA VAL A 179 -17.19 -10.14 1.72
C VAL A 179 -17.19 -8.87 0.86
N PHE A 180 -17.64 -7.75 1.42
CA PHE A 180 -17.64 -6.45 0.74
C PHE A 180 -16.24 -6.02 0.29
N MET A 181 -15.23 -6.11 1.17
CA MET A 181 -13.86 -5.71 0.84
C MET A 181 -13.23 -6.64 -0.19
N ILE A 182 -13.42 -7.96 -0.07
CA ILE A 182 -12.92 -8.91 -1.06
C ILE A 182 -13.60 -8.66 -2.41
N ALA A 183 -14.92 -8.51 -2.45
CA ALA A 183 -15.65 -8.23 -3.70
C ALA A 183 -15.19 -6.92 -4.35
N GLY A 184 -14.97 -5.85 -3.57
CA GLY A 184 -14.47 -4.57 -4.07
C GLY A 184 -13.07 -4.65 -4.67
N SER A 185 -12.21 -5.57 -4.21
CA SER A 185 -10.85 -5.70 -4.73
C SER A 185 -10.77 -6.21 -6.18
N PHE A 186 -11.82 -6.86 -6.70
CA PHE A 186 -11.84 -7.36 -8.09
C PHE A 186 -11.83 -6.25 -9.14
N GLY A 187 -12.37 -5.06 -8.82
CA GLY A 187 -12.36 -3.88 -9.70
C GLY A 187 -11.05 -3.11 -9.68
N ALA A 188 -10.16 -3.39 -8.74
CA ALA A 188 -8.95 -2.60 -8.53
C ALA A 188 -7.97 -2.67 -9.72
N GLY A 189 -7.40 -1.52 -10.10
CA GLY A 189 -6.33 -1.42 -11.08
C GLY A 189 -4.95 -1.63 -10.46
N MET A 190 -3.96 -1.94 -11.29
CA MET A 190 -2.56 -2.04 -10.89
C MET A 190 -2.05 -0.68 -10.42
N SER A 191 -1.43 -0.64 -9.25
CA SER A 191 -0.78 0.57 -8.75
C SER A 191 0.60 0.78 -9.36
N GLY A 192 1.05 2.03 -9.38
CA GLY A 192 2.37 2.38 -9.90
C GLY A 192 3.55 1.70 -9.19
N ASP A 193 3.38 1.23 -7.96
CA ASP A 193 4.42 0.55 -7.19
C ASP A 193 4.48 -0.97 -7.48
N GLU A 194 3.36 -1.59 -7.88
CA GLU A 194 3.24 -3.06 -7.94
C GLU A 194 4.14 -3.73 -8.97
N HIS A 195 4.42 -3.08 -10.10
CA HIS A 195 5.30 -3.64 -11.12
C HIS A 195 6.75 -3.82 -10.65
N PHE A 196 7.17 -3.11 -9.60
CA PHE A 196 8.47 -3.30 -8.97
C PHE A 196 8.43 -4.41 -7.91
N HIS A 197 7.30 -4.54 -7.20
CA HIS A 197 7.19 -5.45 -6.06
C HIS A 197 7.09 -6.91 -6.49
N ILE A 198 6.51 -7.22 -7.65
CA ILE A 198 6.37 -8.59 -8.14
C ILE A 198 7.74 -9.21 -8.45
N PRO A 199 8.62 -8.59 -9.26
CA PRO A 199 9.96 -9.13 -9.48
C PRO A 199 10.77 -9.26 -8.19
N GLN A 200 10.62 -8.32 -7.25
CA GLN A 200 11.29 -8.43 -5.96
C GLN A 200 10.78 -9.62 -5.14
N ALA A 201 9.48 -9.91 -5.17
CA ALA A 201 8.92 -11.09 -4.49
C ALA A 201 9.43 -12.40 -5.11
N GLU A 202 9.63 -12.46 -6.43
CA GLU A 202 10.27 -13.55 -7.13
C GLU A 202 11.72 -13.75 -6.66
N HIS A 203 12.52 -12.68 -6.62
CA HIS A 203 13.88 -12.73 -6.10
C HIS A 203 13.94 -13.20 -4.65
N VAL A 204 12.99 -12.76 -3.80
CA VAL A 204 12.89 -13.23 -2.40
C VAL A 204 12.58 -14.72 -2.34
N TYR A 205 11.68 -15.22 -3.18
CA TYR A 205 11.41 -16.65 -3.30
C TYR A 205 12.66 -17.44 -3.68
N ASP A 206 13.39 -16.98 -4.69
CA ASP A 206 14.64 -17.65 -5.14
C ASP A 206 15.77 -17.57 -4.11
N PHE A 207 15.89 -16.47 -3.36
CA PHE A 207 16.81 -16.35 -2.24
C PHE A 207 16.58 -17.46 -1.20
N TYR A 208 15.34 -17.65 -0.73
CA TYR A 208 15.06 -18.70 0.27
C TYR A 208 15.16 -20.10 -0.33
N ARG A 209 14.71 -20.32 -1.56
CA ARG A 209 14.80 -21.61 -2.24
C ARG A 209 16.25 -22.06 -2.44
N THR A 210 17.15 -21.13 -2.72
CA THR A 210 18.58 -21.41 -2.95
C THR A 210 19.43 -21.30 -1.67
N LEU A 211 18.80 -21.09 -0.49
CA LEU A 211 19.48 -20.85 0.79
C LEU A 211 20.50 -19.71 0.71
N GLY A 212 20.14 -18.62 0.04
CA GLY A 212 20.93 -17.39 -0.09
C GLY A 212 22.01 -17.44 -1.18
N LYS A 213 22.07 -18.47 -2.03
CA LYS A 213 22.99 -18.50 -3.19
C LYS A 213 22.58 -17.47 -4.25
N ASP A 214 21.30 -17.31 -4.51
CA ASP A 214 20.78 -16.21 -5.32
C ASP A 214 20.72 -14.95 -4.46
N GLN A 215 21.42 -13.91 -4.88
CA GLN A 215 21.54 -12.64 -4.12
C GLN A 215 20.74 -11.48 -4.75
N ALA A 216 19.93 -11.71 -5.77
CA ALA A 216 19.15 -10.67 -6.42
C ALA A 216 18.22 -9.93 -5.42
N ALA A 217 17.61 -10.68 -4.49
CA ALA A 217 16.74 -10.14 -3.44
C ALA A 217 17.41 -9.14 -2.48
N ILE A 218 18.72 -9.14 -2.37
CA ILE A 218 19.50 -8.33 -1.41
C ILE A 218 20.38 -7.28 -2.09
N THR A 219 20.40 -7.25 -3.42
CA THR A 219 21.25 -6.35 -4.20
C THR A 219 20.57 -4.97 -4.33
N VAL A 220 21.06 -3.98 -3.58
CA VAL A 220 20.62 -2.58 -3.67
C VAL A 220 21.43 -1.87 -4.76
N THR A 221 20.73 -1.14 -5.64
CA THR A 221 21.35 -0.29 -6.66
C THR A 221 20.78 1.14 -6.55
N PRO A 222 21.42 2.17 -7.16
CA PRO A 222 20.89 3.53 -7.15
C PRO A 222 19.46 3.64 -7.73
N SER A 223 19.08 2.72 -8.62
CA SER A 223 17.76 2.66 -9.25
C SER A 223 16.79 1.68 -8.56
N ASN A 224 17.26 0.85 -7.62
CA ASN A 224 16.45 -0.15 -6.95
C ASN A 224 16.81 -0.27 -5.46
N ASN A 225 15.99 0.33 -4.61
CA ASN A 225 16.10 0.23 -3.15
C ASN A 225 15.07 -0.75 -2.54
N LEU A 226 14.36 -1.54 -3.36
CA LEU A 226 13.33 -2.48 -2.89
C LEU A 226 13.85 -3.54 -1.89
N PRO A 227 15.11 -4.03 -1.98
CA PRO A 227 15.66 -4.90 -0.94
C PRO A 227 15.58 -4.33 0.48
N MET A 228 15.55 -3.01 0.63
CA MET A 228 15.38 -2.33 1.92
C MET A 228 13.95 -2.44 2.50
N TYR A 229 12.99 -3.00 1.75
CA TYR A 229 11.65 -3.35 2.22
C TYR A 229 11.54 -4.87 2.36
N GLY A 230 10.89 -5.33 3.44
CA GLY A 230 10.70 -6.76 3.65
C GLY A 230 9.59 -7.36 2.78
N GLN A 231 8.56 -6.60 2.43
CA GLN A 231 7.46 -6.96 1.54
C GLN A 231 6.76 -8.30 1.89
N PHE A 232 6.64 -8.61 3.18
CA PHE A 232 6.20 -9.94 3.64
C PHE A 232 4.92 -10.45 2.97
N VAL A 233 3.87 -9.62 2.86
CA VAL A 233 2.59 -10.08 2.27
C VAL A 233 2.74 -10.31 0.77
N ASP A 234 3.48 -9.46 0.06
CA ASP A 234 3.81 -9.66 -1.36
C ASP A 234 4.53 -10.98 -1.60
N ASN A 235 5.52 -11.27 -0.75
CA ASN A 235 6.31 -12.52 -0.83
C ASN A 235 5.43 -13.76 -0.58
N VAL A 236 4.51 -13.69 0.40
CA VAL A 236 3.57 -14.77 0.68
C VAL A 236 2.59 -14.98 -0.48
N VAL A 237 2.06 -13.90 -1.05
CA VAL A 237 1.14 -13.99 -2.20
C VAL A 237 1.85 -14.58 -3.40
N TYR A 238 3.09 -14.15 -3.72
CA TYR A 238 3.88 -14.73 -4.80
C TYR A 238 4.09 -16.25 -4.60
N LEU A 239 4.47 -16.66 -3.38
CA LEU A 239 4.63 -18.08 -3.03
C LEU A 239 3.33 -18.86 -3.26
N VAL A 240 2.18 -18.32 -2.84
CA VAL A 240 0.87 -18.96 -3.02
C VAL A 240 0.50 -19.05 -4.49
N CYS A 241 0.68 -17.98 -5.26
CA CYS A 241 0.40 -17.96 -6.71
C CYS A 241 1.27 -18.99 -7.44
N ARG A 242 2.55 -19.08 -7.09
CA ARG A 242 3.48 -20.06 -7.66
C ARG A 242 3.09 -21.50 -7.30
N ALA A 243 2.69 -21.74 -6.05
CA ALA A 243 2.29 -23.07 -5.58
C ALA A 243 0.96 -23.55 -6.17
N LEU A 244 0.03 -22.64 -6.46
CA LEU A 244 -1.30 -22.93 -6.98
C LEU A 244 -1.45 -22.68 -8.48
N ASP A 245 -0.40 -22.25 -9.15
CA ASP A 245 -0.37 -21.93 -10.58
C ASP A 245 -1.44 -20.88 -10.95
N ILE A 246 -1.47 -19.78 -10.18
CA ILE A 246 -2.39 -18.67 -10.40
C ILE A 246 -1.72 -17.67 -11.35
N GLU A 247 -2.32 -17.46 -12.52
CA GLU A 247 -1.80 -16.56 -13.56
C GLU A 247 -2.00 -15.09 -13.20
N ASP A 248 -3.19 -14.72 -12.70
CA ASP A 248 -3.49 -13.35 -12.30
C ASP A 248 -2.97 -13.04 -10.88
N ILE A 249 -1.66 -12.78 -10.82
CA ILE A 249 -0.99 -12.43 -9.56
C ILE A 249 -1.49 -11.09 -9.01
N MET A 250 -1.94 -10.14 -9.88
CA MET A 250 -2.48 -8.86 -9.42
C MET A 250 -3.76 -9.05 -8.63
N LEU A 251 -4.69 -9.82 -9.17
CA LEU A 251 -5.95 -10.12 -8.47
C LEU A 251 -5.69 -10.80 -7.12
N ALA A 252 -4.77 -11.78 -7.08
CA ALA A 252 -4.40 -12.44 -5.83
C ALA A 252 -3.83 -11.45 -4.80
N ARG A 253 -3.00 -10.49 -5.23
CA ARG A 253 -2.45 -9.42 -4.38
C ARG A 253 -3.54 -8.50 -3.86
N HIS A 254 -4.48 -8.08 -4.73
CA HIS A 254 -5.60 -7.21 -4.35
C HIS A 254 -6.53 -7.88 -3.33
N ILE A 255 -6.82 -9.17 -3.49
CA ILE A 255 -7.60 -9.96 -2.52
C ILE A 255 -6.87 -10.04 -1.16
N ALA A 256 -5.58 -10.36 -1.17
CA ALA A 256 -4.78 -10.42 0.06
C ALA A 256 -4.71 -9.04 0.76
N ASN A 257 -4.61 -7.96 -0.02
CA ASN A 257 -4.61 -6.61 0.48
C ASN A 257 -5.96 -6.22 1.11
N ALA A 258 -7.08 -6.55 0.46
CA ALA A 258 -8.42 -6.35 1.00
C ALA A 258 -8.63 -7.11 2.32
N PHE A 259 -8.10 -8.32 2.42
CA PHE A 259 -8.10 -9.09 3.66
C PHE A 259 -7.28 -8.41 4.77
N CYS A 260 -6.09 -7.89 4.46
CA CYS A 260 -5.29 -7.09 5.38
C CYS A 260 -6.05 -5.82 5.83
N GLY A 261 -6.69 -5.10 4.90
CA GLY A 261 -7.52 -3.95 5.22
C GLY A 261 -8.66 -4.29 6.19
N TRP A 262 -9.35 -5.38 5.93
CA TRP A 262 -10.39 -5.89 6.84
C TRP A 262 -9.86 -6.24 8.23
N LEU A 263 -8.70 -6.89 8.33
CA LEU A 263 -8.04 -7.17 9.61
C LEU A 263 -7.70 -5.87 10.36
N THR A 264 -7.29 -4.83 9.65
CA THR A 264 -7.02 -3.50 10.26
C THR A 264 -8.28 -2.95 10.92
N ILE A 265 -9.42 -2.95 10.19
CA ILE A 265 -10.71 -2.50 10.69
C ILE A 265 -11.13 -3.32 11.91
N LEU A 266 -10.98 -4.64 11.85
CA LEU A 266 -11.31 -5.56 12.93
C LEU A 266 -10.48 -5.26 14.19
N PHE A 267 -9.14 -5.14 14.06
CA PHE A 267 -8.28 -4.85 15.22
C PHE A 267 -8.55 -3.48 15.82
N ALA A 268 -8.82 -2.45 15.01
CA ALA A 268 -9.23 -1.13 15.49
C ALA A 268 -10.55 -1.20 16.29
N ALA A 269 -11.55 -1.92 15.80
CA ALA A 269 -12.80 -2.16 16.51
C ALA A 269 -12.59 -2.95 17.82
N LEU A 270 -11.69 -3.94 17.82
CA LEU A 270 -11.34 -4.72 19.01
C LEU A 270 -10.58 -3.89 20.07
N ILE A 271 -9.74 -2.94 19.68
CA ILE A 271 -9.13 -1.97 20.61
C ILE A 271 -10.23 -1.19 21.33
N VAL A 272 -11.18 -0.66 20.57
CA VAL A 272 -12.30 0.13 21.13
C VAL A 272 -13.20 -0.74 22.00
N PHE A 273 -13.49 -1.95 21.58
CA PHE A 273 -14.23 -2.93 22.39
C PHE A 273 -13.60 -3.12 23.78
N ARG A 274 -12.28 -3.22 23.84
CA ARG A 274 -11.54 -3.38 25.11
C ARG A 274 -11.56 -2.10 25.94
N ILE A 275 -11.25 -0.94 25.33
CA ILE A 275 -11.25 0.37 26.03
C ILE A 275 -12.65 0.69 26.59
N ALA A 276 -13.71 0.35 25.86
CA ALA A 276 -15.10 0.53 26.27
C ALA A 276 -15.64 -0.58 27.19
N LYS A 277 -14.75 -1.30 27.89
CA LYS A 277 -15.13 -2.35 28.86
C LYS A 277 -16.00 -3.45 28.24
N ARG A 278 -15.59 -3.91 27.04
CA ARG A 278 -16.22 -5.02 26.28
C ARG A 278 -17.66 -4.73 25.80
N LYS A 279 -17.97 -3.47 25.47
CA LYS A 279 -19.23 -3.09 24.83
C LYS A 279 -19.10 -3.19 23.32
N TYR A 280 -20.08 -3.82 22.64
CA TYR A 280 -20.04 -4.01 21.18
C TYR A 280 -20.45 -2.77 20.37
N LEU A 281 -21.34 -1.92 20.89
CA LEU A 281 -21.80 -0.72 20.17
C LEU A 281 -20.64 0.19 19.70
N PRO A 282 -19.68 0.59 20.55
CA PRO A 282 -18.55 1.40 20.09
C PRO A 282 -17.66 0.66 19.09
N ALA A 283 -17.53 -0.67 19.17
CA ALA A 283 -16.83 -1.46 18.18
C ALA A 283 -17.55 -1.45 16.82
N ILE A 284 -18.89 -1.55 16.80
CA ILE A 284 -19.71 -1.42 15.59
C ILE A 284 -19.50 -0.03 14.97
N LEU A 285 -19.60 1.04 15.77
CA LEU A 285 -19.38 2.40 15.28
C LEU A 285 -18.00 2.56 14.67
N THR A 286 -16.94 2.08 15.34
CA THR A 286 -15.56 2.11 14.83
C THR A 286 -15.43 1.33 13.53
N PHE A 287 -15.97 0.12 13.47
CA PHE A 287 -15.92 -0.72 12.27
C PHE A 287 -16.62 -0.03 11.09
N THR A 288 -17.82 0.52 11.30
CA THR A 288 -18.58 1.21 10.25
C THR A 288 -17.88 2.48 9.76
N LEU A 289 -17.39 3.33 10.68
CA LEU A 289 -16.63 4.54 10.34
C LEU A 289 -15.37 4.22 9.53
N PHE A 290 -14.70 3.12 9.86
CA PHE A 290 -13.47 2.73 9.17
C PHE A 290 -13.77 2.10 7.81
N LEU A 291 -14.76 1.18 7.73
CA LEU A 291 -15.18 0.53 6.48
C LEU A 291 -15.56 1.55 5.40
N PHE A 292 -16.26 2.61 5.80
CA PHE A 292 -16.67 3.70 4.90
C PHE A 292 -15.74 4.91 4.98
N SER A 293 -14.45 4.71 5.22
CA SER A 293 -13.38 5.68 5.02
C SER A 293 -12.80 5.53 3.60
N PRO A 294 -13.25 6.34 2.60
CA PRO A 294 -13.03 6.02 1.19
C PRO A 294 -11.55 5.90 0.83
N ARG A 295 -10.70 6.80 1.33
CA ARG A 295 -9.27 6.76 1.05
C ARG A 295 -8.61 5.49 1.56
N PHE A 296 -8.89 5.08 2.80
CA PHE A 296 -8.38 3.82 3.35
C PHE A 296 -8.91 2.60 2.60
N LEU A 297 -10.22 2.63 2.25
CA LEU A 297 -10.86 1.53 1.53
C LEU A 297 -10.21 1.32 0.16
N GLY A 298 -10.03 2.39 -0.62
CA GLY A 298 -9.40 2.30 -1.94
C GLY A 298 -7.95 1.82 -1.87
N HIS A 299 -7.14 2.31 -0.90
CA HIS A 299 -5.81 1.76 -0.65
C HIS A 299 -5.84 0.27 -0.30
N SER A 300 -6.88 -0.19 0.42
CA SER A 300 -7.04 -1.60 0.77
C SER A 300 -7.27 -2.51 -0.43
N PHE A 301 -7.47 -1.96 -1.62
CA PHE A 301 -7.67 -2.76 -2.83
C PHE A 301 -6.40 -2.96 -3.65
N ASN A 302 -5.41 -2.04 -3.61
CA ASN A 302 -4.24 -2.13 -4.47
C ASN A 302 -2.88 -1.73 -3.85
N ASP A 303 -2.84 -1.30 -2.59
CA ASP A 303 -1.60 -0.85 -1.94
C ASP A 303 -1.12 -1.85 -0.88
N VAL A 304 -0.63 -2.99 -1.33
CA VAL A 304 -0.28 -4.14 -0.48
C VAL A 304 0.74 -3.79 0.60
N LYS A 305 1.77 -3.03 0.24
CA LYS A 305 2.85 -2.66 1.16
C LYS A 305 2.37 -1.77 2.30
N ASP A 306 1.59 -0.72 1.98
CA ASP A 306 1.15 0.23 3.00
C ASP A 306 0.06 -0.38 3.88
N ILE A 307 -0.93 -1.07 3.30
CA ILE A 307 -2.03 -1.66 4.06
C ILE A 307 -1.57 -2.82 4.95
N SER A 308 -0.69 -3.69 4.47
CA SER A 308 -0.14 -4.76 5.32
C SER A 308 0.66 -4.19 6.51
N PHE A 309 1.41 -3.11 6.29
CA PHE A 309 2.07 -2.39 7.38
C PHE A 309 1.07 -1.85 8.41
N ILE A 310 0.00 -1.16 7.95
CA ILE A 310 -1.08 -0.67 8.81
C ILE A 310 -1.70 -1.79 9.62
N THR A 311 -1.93 -2.94 8.98
CA THR A 311 -2.53 -4.12 9.62
C THR A 311 -1.70 -4.58 10.82
N PHE A 312 -0.40 -4.79 10.62
CA PHE A 312 0.48 -5.29 11.67
C PHE A 312 0.76 -4.24 12.73
N MET A 313 0.81 -2.95 12.38
CA MET A 313 0.86 -1.84 13.33
C MET A 313 -0.39 -1.79 14.22
N THR A 314 -1.59 -1.91 13.63
CA THR A 314 -2.86 -1.90 14.38
C THR A 314 -3.01 -3.15 15.25
N MET A 315 -2.61 -4.31 14.74
CA MET A 315 -2.52 -5.57 15.51
C MET A 315 -1.57 -5.40 16.70
N GLY A 316 -0.40 -4.79 16.50
CA GLY A 316 0.56 -4.49 17.57
C GLY A 316 -0.04 -3.55 18.63
N MET A 317 -0.71 -2.46 18.22
CA MET A 317 -1.41 -1.57 19.13
C MET A 317 -2.50 -2.31 19.95
N PHE A 318 -3.24 -3.23 19.33
CA PHE A 318 -4.22 -4.05 20.04
C PHE A 318 -3.56 -4.91 21.13
N TYR A 319 -2.46 -5.61 20.82
CA TYR A 319 -1.78 -6.45 21.80
C TYR A 319 -1.00 -5.65 22.84
N ILE A 320 -0.52 -4.44 22.54
CA ILE A 320 0.01 -3.50 23.54
C ILE A 320 -1.10 -3.12 24.53
N TRP A 321 -2.30 -2.78 24.03
CA TRP A 321 -3.45 -2.49 24.90
C TRP A 321 -3.80 -3.68 25.79
N VAL A 322 -3.93 -4.88 25.21
CA VAL A 322 -4.25 -6.12 25.99
C VAL A 322 -3.16 -6.39 27.03
N PHE A 323 -1.88 -6.18 26.69
CA PHE A 323 -0.79 -6.29 27.65
C PHE A 323 -0.96 -5.31 28.81
N CYS A 324 -1.23 -4.05 28.55
CA CYS A 324 -1.42 -3.02 29.57
C CYS A 324 -2.65 -3.31 30.47
N GLU A 325 -3.73 -3.84 29.89
CA GLU A 325 -4.94 -4.22 30.62
C GLU A 325 -4.68 -5.39 31.57
N ASP A 326 -3.99 -6.44 31.10
CA ASP A 326 -3.79 -7.70 31.84
C ASP A 326 -2.56 -7.66 32.77
N PHE A 327 -1.65 -6.66 32.63
CA PHE A 327 -0.44 -6.59 33.44
C PHE A 327 -0.75 -6.43 34.93
N PRO A 328 -0.07 -7.20 35.86
CA PRO A 328 1.15 -7.99 35.65
C PRO A 328 0.94 -9.46 35.26
N LYS A 329 -0.29 -9.97 35.16
CA LYS A 329 -0.60 -11.38 34.85
C LYS A 329 -0.96 -11.56 33.35
N VAL A 330 -0.01 -11.22 32.48
CA VAL A 330 -0.21 -11.29 31.03
C VAL A 330 -0.18 -12.73 30.53
N LYS A 331 -1.11 -13.07 29.62
CA LYS A 331 -1.16 -14.40 28.99
C LYS A 331 0.00 -14.59 28.03
N THR A 332 0.57 -15.79 27.95
CA THR A 332 1.63 -16.13 26.99
C THR A 332 1.21 -15.86 25.54
N SER A 333 -0.04 -16.12 25.18
CA SER A 333 -0.55 -15.79 23.83
C SER A 333 -0.45 -14.30 23.50
N THR A 334 -0.69 -13.39 24.45
CA THR A 334 -0.54 -11.96 24.26
C THR A 334 0.93 -11.59 23.99
N ILE A 335 1.86 -12.19 24.73
CA ILE A 335 3.31 -11.97 24.56
C ILE A 335 3.75 -12.44 23.16
N VAL A 336 3.35 -13.66 22.77
CA VAL A 336 3.67 -14.23 21.45
C VAL A 336 3.09 -13.37 20.32
N MET A 337 1.80 -13.04 20.40
CA MET A 337 1.14 -12.28 19.33
C MET A 337 1.63 -10.84 19.22
N LEU A 338 2.08 -10.23 20.33
CA LEU A 338 2.74 -8.94 20.28
C LEU A 338 4.10 -9.03 19.58
N GLY A 339 4.91 -10.05 19.89
CA GLY A 339 6.17 -10.32 19.18
C GLY A 339 5.95 -10.59 17.70
N VAL A 340 4.92 -11.39 17.35
CA VAL A 340 4.52 -11.64 15.96
C VAL A 340 4.11 -10.35 15.25
N SER A 341 3.32 -9.48 15.89
CA SER A 341 2.92 -8.20 15.30
C SER A 341 4.13 -7.31 14.97
N ILE A 342 5.11 -7.22 15.90
CA ILE A 342 6.35 -6.49 15.69
C ILE A 342 7.16 -7.08 14.54
N GLY A 343 7.33 -8.41 14.54
CA GLY A 343 8.09 -9.10 13.50
C GLY A 343 7.49 -8.94 12.12
N LEU A 344 6.17 -9.09 11.98
CA LEU A 344 5.47 -8.92 10.70
C LEU A 344 5.47 -7.45 10.24
N ALA A 345 5.28 -6.48 11.14
CA ALA A 345 5.39 -5.07 10.79
C ALA A 345 6.81 -4.73 10.28
N MET A 346 7.85 -5.23 10.95
CA MET A 346 9.24 -5.07 10.54
C MET A 346 9.55 -5.78 9.23
N ALA A 347 8.97 -6.97 9.00
CA ALA A 347 9.10 -7.72 7.75
C ALA A 347 8.38 -7.06 6.55
N VAL A 348 7.58 -6.02 6.77
CA VAL A 348 7.06 -5.15 5.70
C VAL A 348 7.91 -3.90 5.55
N ARG A 349 8.16 -3.19 6.66
CA ARG A 349 8.95 -1.95 6.71
C ARG A 349 9.71 -1.84 8.03
N VAL A 350 10.92 -1.29 7.97
CA VAL A 350 11.76 -1.01 9.16
C VAL A 350 11.03 -0.18 10.23
N GLY A 351 10.06 0.64 9.83
CA GLY A 351 9.17 1.41 10.72
C GLY A 351 8.39 0.56 11.73
N GLY A 352 8.30 -0.78 11.54
CA GLY A 352 7.74 -1.72 12.53
C GLY A 352 8.46 -1.69 13.89
N LEU A 353 9.71 -1.24 13.94
CA LEU A 353 10.45 -0.99 15.18
C LEU A 353 9.75 0.03 16.11
N LEU A 354 8.90 0.90 15.56
CA LEU A 354 8.09 1.85 16.35
C LEU A 354 7.17 1.14 17.35
N LEU A 355 6.72 -0.07 17.04
CA LEU A 355 5.92 -0.87 17.99
C LEU A 355 6.70 -1.25 19.25
N ILE A 356 8.01 -1.46 19.15
CA ILE A 356 8.87 -1.71 20.32
C ILE A 356 8.90 -0.45 21.22
N ALA A 357 9.03 0.72 20.60
CA ALA A 357 9.01 1.98 21.33
C ALA A 357 7.65 2.25 21.99
N TYR A 358 6.54 2.02 21.26
CA TYR A 358 5.18 2.12 21.81
C TYR A 358 4.98 1.14 22.96
N PHE A 359 5.37 -0.10 22.79
CA PHE A 359 5.26 -1.12 23.82
C PHE A 359 6.03 -0.70 25.09
N GLY A 360 7.31 -0.30 24.96
CA GLY A 360 8.12 0.15 26.06
C GLY A 360 7.49 1.35 26.81
N LEU A 361 7.08 2.36 26.07
CA LEU A 361 6.46 3.57 26.62
C LEU A 361 5.17 3.24 27.41
N PHE A 362 4.22 2.58 26.78
CA PHE A 362 2.91 2.35 27.40
C PHE A 362 2.95 1.31 28.53
N ALA A 363 3.81 0.32 28.43
CA ALA A 363 4.04 -0.64 29.49
C ALA A 363 4.69 0.01 30.73
N LEU A 364 5.63 0.94 30.54
CA LEU A 364 6.21 1.73 31.63
C LEU A 364 5.18 2.68 32.25
N ILE A 365 4.42 3.42 31.44
CA ILE A 365 3.33 4.28 31.96
C ILE A 365 2.36 3.44 32.79
N ARG A 366 1.94 2.28 32.28
CA ARG A 366 1.03 1.37 32.99
C ARG A 366 1.63 0.90 34.30
N TYR A 367 2.92 0.54 34.33
CA TYR A 367 3.63 0.18 35.56
C TYR A 367 3.57 1.31 36.58
N PHE A 368 3.89 2.55 36.20
CA PHE A 368 3.86 3.70 37.14
C PHE A 368 2.43 4.02 37.62
N VAL A 369 1.41 3.89 36.77
CA VAL A 369 0.02 4.03 37.18
C VAL A 369 -0.31 3.01 38.27
N LEU A 370 0.07 1.75 38.08
CA LEU A 370 -0.16 0.69 39.07
C LEU A 370 0.66 0.90 40.37
N CYS A 371 1.85 1.50 40.25
CA CYS A 371 2.62 1.91 41.44
C CYS A 371 1.89 2.93 42.34
N LYS A 372 1.15 3.86 41.71
CA LYS A 372 0.37 4.88 42.41
C LYS A 372 -0.97 4.35 42.95
N THR A 373 -1.62 3.47 42.19
CA THR A 373 -2.97 2.98 42.54
C THR A 373 -2.97 1.71 43.41
N GLY A 374 -1.79 1.12 43.68
CA GLY A 374 -1.69 -0.16 44.42
C GLY A 374 -2.22 -1.39 43.65
N GLY A 375 -2.37 -1.28 42.31
CA GLY A 375 -3.07 -2.26 41.48
C GLY A 375 -2.29 -3.53 41.13
N PHE A 376 -1.21 -3.89 41.84
CA PHE A 376 -0.43 -5.10 41.56
C PHE A 376 -1.00 -6.39 42.21
N GLY A 377 -2.06 -6.29 43.01
CA GLY A 377 -2.61 -7.43 43.76
C GLY A 377 -1.57 -8.02 44.71
N THR A 378 -1.27 -9.32 44.57
CA THR A 378 -0.28 -10.03 45.42
C THR A 378 1.18 -9.76 45.06
N TRP A 379 1.47 -8.96 44.02
CA TRP A 379 2.82 -8.70 43.53
C TRP A 379 3.41 -7.44 44.21
N ASN A 380 4.67 -7.52 44.65
CA ASN A 380 5.40 -6.30 45.03
C ASN A 380 5.92 -5.56 43.78
N LYS A 381 6.22 -4.26 43.95
CA LYS A 381 6.69 -3.38 42.86
C LYS A 381 7.94 -3.95 42.15
N GLY A 382 8.93 -4.44 42.88
CA GLY A 382 10.16 -5.00 42.34
C GLY A 382 9.92 -6.27 41.51
N LYS A 383 9.06 -7.18 41.96
CA LYS A 383 8.69 -8.37 41.20
C LYS A 383 7.94 -8.03 39.93
N ALA A 384 7.02 -7.06 40.00
CA ALA A 384 6.29 -6.58 38.81
C ALA A 384 7.24 -5.93 37.80
N PHE A 385 8.21 -5.13 38.24
CA PHE A 385 9.21 -4.49 37.39
C PHE A 385 10.12 -5.52 36.69
N ARG A 386 10.65 -6.50 37.43
CA ARG A 386 11.46 -7.57 36.83
C ARG A 386 10.66 -8.34 35.77
N LYS A 387 9.38 -8.59 36.02
CA LYS A 387 8.51 -9.27 35.04
C LYS A 387 8.25 -8.41 33.80
N LEU A 388 8.04 -7.09 33.97
CA LEU A 388 7.92 -6.14 32.88
C LEU A 388 9.17 -6.16 32.00
N LEU A 389 10.36 -6.10 32.60
CA LEU A 389 11.62 -6.15 31.89
C LEU A 389 11.78 -7.48 31.11
N SER A 390 11.46 -8.62 31.75
CA SER A 390 11.50 -9.92 31.07
C SER A 390 10.56 -9.98 29.86
N TYR A 391 9.34 -9.49 29.98
CA TYR A 391 8.40 -9.42 28.87
C TYR A 391 8.91 -8.45 27.78
N GLY A 392 9.48 -7.32 28.16
CA GLY A 392 10.10 -6.38 27.24
C GLY A 392 11.18 -7.01 26.38
N ILE A 393 12.10 -7.73 27.02
CA ILE A 393 13.19 -8.45 26.35
C ILE A 393 12.64 -9.52 25.40
N ILE A 394 11.74 -10.40 25.88
CA ILE A 394 11.18 -11.50 25.10
C ILE A 394 10.43 -10.98 23.86
N VAL A 395 9.57 -9.99 24.03
CA VAL A 395 8.76 -9.41 22.93
C VAL A 395 9.64 -8.71 21.91
N SER A 396 10.60 -7.87 22.39
CA SER A 396 11.44 -7.08 21.49
C SER A 396 12.42 -7.96 20.70
N ILE A 397 13.12 -8.87 21.40
CA ILE A 397 14.09 -9.77 20.75
C ILE A 397 13.34 -10.77 19.85
N GLY A 398 12.26 -11.40 20.34
CA GLY A 398 11.49 -12.36 19.55
C GLY A 398 10.87 -11.74 18.31
N GLY A 399 10.30 -10.53 18.44
CA GLY A 399 9.76 -9.77 17.31
C GLY A 399 10.86 -9.37 16.32
N TYR A 400 12.00 -8.89 16.81
CA TYR A 400 13.15 -8.53 15.98
C TYR A 400 13.69 -9.72 15.18
N ILE A 401 13.91 -10.86 15.84
CA ILE A 401 14.37 -12.10 15.18
C ILE A 401 13.37 -12.51 14.09
N LEU A 402 12.08 -12.53 14.39
CA LEU A 402 11.07 -12.89 13.41
C LEU A 402 11.09 -11.94 12.21
N GLY A 403 11.20 -10.62 12.43
CA GLY A 403 11.27 -9.63 11.36
C GLY A 403 12.49 -9.81 10.47
N VAL A 404 13.65 -10.07 11.07
CA VAL A 404 14.91 -10.37 10.35
C VAL A 404 14.80 -11.65 9.54
N LEU A 405 14.23 -12.71 10.10
CA LEU A 405 14.07 -14.01 9.42
C LEU A 405 13.17 -13.92 8.16
N LEU A 406 12.22 -13.00 8.14
CA LEU A 406 11.27 -12.82 7.04
C LEU A 406 11.72 -11.75 6.02
N TRP A 407 12.88 -11.14 6.21
CA TRP A 407 13.42 -10.06 5.38
C TRP A 407 14.86 -10.36 4.95
N PRO A 408 15.09 -10.88 3.72
CA PRO A 408 16.39 -11.34 3.25
C PRO A 408 17.54 -10.34 3.44
N TYR A 409 17.31 -9.07 3.09
CA TYR A 409 18.33 -8.03 3.24
C TYR A 409 18.76 -7.83 4.71
N ALA A 410 17.80 -7.83 5.63
CA ALA A 410 18.07 -7.80 7.07
C ALA A 410 18.75 -9.10 7.55
N LEU A 411 18.35 -10.25 7.01
CA LEU A 411 18.87 -11.57 7.42
C LEU A 411 20.39 -11.70 7.20
N VAL A 412 20.92 -11.16 6.09
CA VAL A 412 22.34 -11.24 5.76
C VAL A 412 23.21 -10.40 6.72
N ALA A 413 22.74 -9.25 7.17
CA ALA A 413 23.46 -8.41 8.12
C ALA A 413 22.47 -7.73 9.09
N PRO A 414 22.02 -8.47 10.14
CA PRO A 414 20.87 -8.10 10.96
C PRO A 414 20.92 -6.70 11.60
N ILE A 415 22.09 -6.25 12.02
CA ILE A 415 22.26 -4.93 12.65
C ILE A 415 22.56 -3.88 11.57
N LYS A 416 23.59 -4.13 10.74
CA LYS A 416 24.09 -3.16 9.76
C LYS A 416 23.00 -2.77 8.77
N ASN A 417 22.33 -3.75 8.16
CA ASN A 417 21.35 -3.49 7.11
C ASN A 417 20.05 -2.88 7.65
N VAL A 418 19.61 -3.29 8.84
CA VAL A 418 18.43 -2.70 9.49
C VAL A 418 18.69 -1.23 9.86
N MET A 419 19.83 -0.93 10.46
CA MET A 419 20.18 0.45 10.83
C MET A 419 20.44 1.32 9.59
N GLY A 420 21.10 0.77 8.56
CA GLY A 420 21.29 1.45 7.27
C GLY A 420 19.94 1.77 6.60
N THR A 421 19.00 0.82 6.57
CA THR A 421 17.65 1.05 6.06
C THR A 421 16.92 2.13 6.87
N PHE A 422 17.01 2.10 8.19
CA PHE A 422 16.39 3.11 9.03
C PHE A 422 16.93 4.52 8.73
N SER A 423 18.23 4.66 8.53
CA SER A 423 18.87 5.93 8.14
C SER A 423 18.39 6.40 6.78
N GLU A 424 18.42 5.54 5.76
CA GLU A 424 18.00 5.86 4.38
C GLU A 424 16.52 6.24 4.32
N MET A 425 15.64 5.49 4.98
CA MET A 425 14.20 5.79 5.00
C MET A 425 13.85 7.05 5.78
N SER A 426 14.72 7.50 6.69
CA SER A 426 14.57 8.76 7.42
C SER A 426 14.96 9.98 6.59
N ALA A 427 15.84 9.79 5.58
CA ALA A 427 16.35 10.83 4.69
C ALA A 427 16.17 10.43 3.21
N PHE A 428 14.96 9.96 2.85
CA PHE A 428 14.67 9.40 1.54
C PHE A 428 15.07 10.33 0.40
N SER A 429 15.96 9.85 -0.47
CA SER A 429 16.67 10.65 -1.47
C SER A 429 15.87 10.95 -2.75
N VAL A 430 14.82 10.15 -3.03
CA VAL A 430 14.04 10.30 -4.27
C VAL A 430 13.03 11.42 -4.14
N ASN A 431 13.17 12.43 -5.01
CA ASN A 431 12.24 13.55 -5.09
C ASN A 431 11.21 13.34 -6.20
N ILE A 432 9.93 13.48 -5.86
CA ILE A 432 8.79 13.29 -6.77
C ILE A 432 8.01 14.61 -6.85
N ARG A 433 7.63 15.03 -8.06
CA ARG A 433 6.75 16.20 -8.23
C ARG A 433 5.35 15.87 -7.72
N GLN A 434 4.78 16.75 -6.92
CA GLN A 434 3.44 16.64 -6.33
C GLN A 434 2.61 17.87 -6.64
N LEU A 435 1.35 17.68 -7.00
CA LEU A 435 0.39 18.75 -7.11
C LEU A 435 -0.17 19.09 -5.73
N PHE A 436 0.22 20.24 -5.19
CA PHE A 436 -0.24 20.73 -3.91
C PHE A 436 -0.63 22.20 -3.98
N GLU A 437 -1.86 22.52 -3.57
CA GLU A 437 -2.44 23.88 -3.59
C GLU A 437 -2.42 24.53 -4.98
N GLY A 438 -2.56 23.71 -6.03
CA GLY A 438 -2.59 24.20 -7.42
C GLY A 438 -1.22 24.45 -8.03
N ARG A 439 -0.13 24.04 -7.37
CA ARG A 439 1.24 24.15 -7.85
C ARG A 439 1.93 22.81 -7.85
N LEU A 440 2.71 22.53 -8.89
CA LEU A 440 3.61 21.38 -8.94
C LEU A 440 4.87 21.71 -8.12
N GLN A 441 5.09 20.95 -7.05
CA GLN A 441 6.20 21.13 -6.12
C GLN A 441 6.97 19.81 -5.94
N TRP A 442 8.26 19.89 -5.64
CA TRP A 442 9.05 18.74 -5.28
C TRP A 442 8.69 18.24 -3.88
N SER A 443 8.69 16.95 -3.67
CA SER A 443 8.30 16.32 -2.41
C SER A 443 9.18 16.73 -1.21
N ASN A 444 10.45 17.07 -1.45
CA ASN A 444 11.37 17.59 -0.44
C ASN A 444 11.15 19.08 -0.10
N ALA A 445 10.35 19.80 -0.91
CA ALA A 445 10.07 21.23 -0.72
C ALA A 445 8.63 21.50 -0.22
N LEU A 446 7.89 20.44 0.15
CA LEU A 446 6.53 20.56 0.65
C LEU A 446 6.48 21.22 2.04
N PRO A 447 5.44 22.04 2.33
CA PRO A 447 5.31 22.70 3.61
C PRO A 447 5.04 21.70 4.76
N TRP A 448 5.44 22.03 5.99
CA TRP A 448 5.26 21.19 7.17
C TRP A 448 3.80 20.75 7.40
N TYR A 449 2.83 21.53 6.95
CA TYR A 449 1.42 21.23 7.09
C TYR A 449 0.83 20.33 5.98
N TYR A 450 1.64 19.86 5.05
CA TYR A 450 1.20 19.00 3.94
C TYR A 450 0.44 17.77 4.45
N THR A 451 1.07 16.96 5.29
CA THR A 451 0.46 15.74 5.85
C THR A 451 -0.78 16.03 6.71
N PRO A 452 -0.76 16.94 7.71
CA PRO A 452 -1.96 17.28 8.46
C PRO A 452 -3.12 17.77 7.59
N LYS A 453 -2.84 18.59 6.58
CA LYS A 453 -3.84 19.14 5.67
C LYS A 453 -4.49 18.05 4.83
N TYR A 454 -3.67 17.14 4.26
CA TYR A 454 -4.21 16.02 3.49
C TYR A 454 -5.07 15.08 4.35
N ILE A 455 -4.67 14.76 5.58
CA ILE A 455 -5.48 13.99 6.52
C ILE A 455 -6.83 14.69 6.70
N PHE A 456 -6.83 15.97 7.08
CA PHE A 456 -8.06 16.72 7.34
C PHE A 456 -9.00 16.75 6.12
N MET A 457 -8.48 16.94 4.90
CA MET A 457 -9.27 17.07 3.68
C MET A 457 -9.82 15.74 3.14
N THR A 458 -9.23 14.59 3.51
CA THR A 458 -9.50 13.31 2.83
C THR A 458 -10.04 12.20 3.74
N ILE A 459 -10.27 12.50 5.02
CA ILE A 459 -11.00 11.61 5.93
C ILE A 459 -12.47 12.03 6.05
N PRO A 460 -13.39 11.10 6.35
CA PRO A 460 -14.81 11.44 6.57
C PRO A 460 -15.01 12.47 7.68
N VAL A 461 -15.92 13.41 7.48
CA VAL A 461 -16.31 14.40 8.50
C VAL A 461 -16.78 13.71 9.78
N ALA A 462 -17.43 12.56 9.66
CA ALA A 462 -17.83 11.73 10.80
C ALA A 462 -16.63 11.36 11.70
N VAL A 463 -15.48 11.03 11.11
CA VAL A 463 -14.27 10.69 11.89
C VAL A 463 -13.73 11.91 12.61
N ILE A 464 -13.69 13.06 11.94
CA ILE A 464 -13.25 14.33 12.54
C ILE A 464 -14.16 14.69 13.74
N ALA A 465 -15.46 14.67 13.54
CA ALA A 465 -16.45 15.00 14.57
C ALA A 465 -16.36 14.06 15.77
N GLY A 466 -16.35 12.74 15.54
CA GLY A 466 -16.26 11.75 16.60
C GLY A 466 -14.95 11.82 17.39
N ALA A 467 -13.83 12.01 16.70
CA ALA A 467 -12.53 12.18 17.35
C ALA A 467 -12.49 13.46 18.21
N SER A 468 -13.01 14.59 17.71
CA SER A 468 -13.13 15.84 18.46
C SER A 468 -13.96 15.67 19.73
N VAL A 469 -15.09 14.95 19.65
CA VAL A 469 -15.89 14.61 20.85
C VAL A 469 -15.08 13.78 21.83
N SER A 470 -14.30 12.82 21.35
CA SER A 470 -13.45 11.97 22.21
C SER A 470 -12.38 12.75 22.94
N LEU A 471 -11.81 13.80 22.33
CA LEU A 471 -10.84 14.69 22.98
C LEU A 471 -11.43 15.43 24.19
N VAL A 472 -12.74 15.71 24.17
CA VAL A 472 -13.43 16.40 25.29
C VAL A 472 -13.92 15.38 26.32
N THR A 473 -14.50 14.28 25.90
CA THR A 473 -15.22 13.32 26.77
C THR A 473 -14.37 12.14 27.23
N GLY A 474 -13.32 11.81 26.51
CA GLY A 474 -12.51 10.59 26.71
C GLY A 474 -11.69 10.53 27.99
N TRP A 475 -11.52 11.65 28.66
CA TRP A 475 -10.76 11.76 29.93
C TRP A 475 -11.56 11.33 31.17
N LYS A 476 -12.87 11.12 31.01
CA LYS A 476 -13.80 10.71 32.07
C LYS A 476 -14.02 9.19 32.07
N ASN A 477 -14.68 8.68 33.11
CA ASN A 477 -15.18 7.30 33.22
C ASN A 477 -14.10 6.19 33.10
N GLY A 478 -12.85 6.48 33.49
CA GLY A 478 -11.75 5.50 33.45
C GLY A 478 -11.20 5.23 32.04
N ARG A 479 -11.52 6.06 31.04
CA ARG A 479 -11.05 5.94 29.65
C ARG A 479 -9.79 6.75 29.36
N ALA A 480 -9.33 7.61 30.28
CA ALA A 480 -8.23 8.55 30.07
C ALA A 480 -6.95 7.87 29.51
N PHE A 481 -6.55 6.72 30.06
CA PHE A 481 -5.38 5.99 29.55
C PHE A 481 -5.59 5.51 28.10
N GLY A 482 -6.79 5.01 27.74
CA GLY A 482 -7.11 4.57 26.37
C GLY A 482 -7.17 5.74 25.39
N THR A 483 -7.76 6.86 25.80
CA THR A 483 -7.79 8.09 25.00
C THR A 483 -6.37 8.62 24.75
N PHE A 484 -5.53 8.67 25.79
CA PHE A 484 -4.12 9.07 25.68
C PHE A 484 -3.34 8.12 24.75
N PHE A 485 -3.52 6.80 24.92
CA PHE A 485 -2.88 5.79 24.07
C PHE A 485 -3.19 6.02 22.58
N LEU A 486 -4.47 6.13 22.22
CA LEU A 486 -4.88 6.33 20.84
C LEU A 486 -4.44 7.69 20.30
N LEU A 487 -4.58 8.74 21.10
CA LEU A 487 -4.16 10.09 20.73
C LEU A 487 -2.66 10.14 20.44
N PHE A 488 -1.83 9.53 21.29
CA PHE A 488 -0.39 9.44 21.09
C PHE A 488 -0.04 8.67 19.81
N CYS A 489 -0.65 7.50 19.59
CA CYS A 489 -0.41 6.68 18.40
C CYS A 489 -0.80 7.40 17.10
N PHE A 490 -1.75 8.37 17.15
CA PHE A 490 -2.10 9.21 16.01
C PHE A 490 -1.20 10.42 15.86
N VAL A 491 -1.06 11.23 16.94
CA VAL A 491 -0.41 12.54 16.87
C VAL A 491 1.10 12.44 16.71
N PHE A 492 1.75 11.50 17.41
CA PHE A 492 3.21 11.39 17.39
C PHE A 492 3.80 11.19 15.99
N PRO A 493 3.32 10.24 15.17
CA PRO A 493 3.86 10.06 13.81
C PRO A 493 3.61 11.27 12.90
N VAL A 494 2.43 11.87 12.97
CA VAL A 494 2.08 13.05 12.16
C VAL A 494 2.95 14.25 12.56
N PHE A 495 3.13 14.47 13.86
CA PHE A 495 4.02 15.50 14.39
C PHE A 495 5.46 15.26 13.94
N TRP A 496 5.97 14.02 14.08
CA TRP A 496 7.34 13.68 13.71
C TRP A 496 7.63 13.94 12.24
N ILE A 497 6.75 13.47 11.34
CA ILE A 497 6.86 13.69 9.89
C ILE A 497 6.87 15.21 9.56
N SER A 498 5.99 15.99 10.21
CA SER A 498 5.90 17.42 10.00
C SER A 498 7.11 18.18 10.57
N TYR A 499 7.61 17.78 11.74
CA TYR A 499 8.76 18.39 12.42
C TYR A 499 10.07 18.15 11.67
N THR A 500 10.29 16.91 11.21
CA THR A 500 11.50 16.53 10.46
C THR A 500 11.43 16.97 9.00
N LYS A 501 10.30 17.50 8.52
CA LYS A 501 10.04 17.79 7.10
C LYS A 501 10.39 16.59 6.23
N ALA A 502 9.96 15.40 6.65
CA ALA A 502 10.24 14.16 5.94
C ALA A 502 9.77 14.25 4.48
N ASN A 503 10.56 13.69 3.57
CA ASN A 503 10.23 13.63 2.15
C ASN A 503 9.05 12.67 1.94
N VAL A 504 7.83 13.20 1.77
CA VAL A 504 6.58 12.47 1.63
C VAL A 504 5.85 12.84 0.35
N TYR A 505 5.10 11.90 -0.22
CA TYR A 505 4.36 12.06 -1.48
C TYR A 505 3.13 11.14 -1.52
N GLY A 506 2.23 11.36 -2.50
CA GLY A 506 0.98 10.59 -2.62
C GLY A 506 0.03 10.85 -1.44
N GLY A 507 -0.13 12.12 -1.05
CA GLY A 507 -0.91 12.52 0.10
C GLY A 507 -0.27 12.10 1.42
N TRP A 508 -1.03 11.45 2.30
CA TRP A 508 -0.57 11.02 3.63
C TRP A 508 -0.37 9.50 3.76
N ARG A 509 -0.15 8.79 2.64
CA ARG A 509 0.00 7.32 2.62
C ARG A 509 1.06 6.80 3.60
N HIS A 510 2.18 7.52 3.74
CA HIS A 510 3.28 7.13 4.63
C HIS A 510 2.92 7.18 6.12
N SER A 511 1.91 7.97 6.51
CA SER A 511 1.39 8.09 7.89
C SER A 511 0.05 7.39 8.09
N MET A 512 -0.47 6.68 7.08
CA MET A 512 -1.81 6.05 7.16
C MET A 512 -1.90 5.00 8.27
N PHE A 513 -0.79 4.42 8.70
CA PHE A 513 -0.75 3.47 9.82
C PHE A 513 -1.25 4.06 11.15
N CYS A 514 -1.22 5.37 11.33
CA CYS A 514 -1.76 6.00 12.52
C CYS A 514 -3.29 6.24 12.47
N TYR A 515 -3.92 6.07 11.28
CA TYR A 515 -5.34 6.37 11.07
C TYR A 515 -6.27 5.47 11.89
N SER A 516 -5.90 4.21 12.12
CA SER A 516 -6.67 3.29 12.96
C SER A 516 -6.90 3.83 14.38
N ALA A 517 -5.92 4.54 14.94
CA ALA A 517 -6.05 5.19 16.24
C ALA A 517 -7.05 6.36 16.20
N LEU A 518 -7.06 7.15 15.12
CA LEU A 518 -8.00 8.27 14.97
C LEU A 518 -9.45 7.79 14.82
N VAL A 519 -9.67 6.76 14.01
CA VAL A 519 -11.02 6.18 13.84
C VAL A 519 -11.48 5.51 15.13
N ALA A 520 -10.58 4.87 15.88
CA ALA A 520 -10.88 4.33 17.20
C ALA A 520 -11.31 5.42 18.18
N LEU A 521 -10.65 6.57 18.21
CA LEU A 521 -11.08 7.74 18.96
C LEU A 521 -12.47 8.21 18.53
N ALA A 522 -12.75 8.26 17.23
CA ALA A 522 -14.06 8.68 16.73
C ALA A 522 -15.20 7.77 17.21
N GLY A 523 -15.00 6.45 17.15
CA GLY A 523 -15.97 5.48 17.67
C GLY A 523 -16.22 5.62 19.17
N LEU A 524 -15.16 5.87 19.97
CA LEU A 524 -15.29 6.17 21.40
C LEU A 524 -16.03 7.49 21.65
N GLY A 525 -15.81 8.51 20.82
CA GLY A 525 -16.48 9.82 20.96
C GLY A 525 -17.98 9.69 20.77
N PHE A 526 -18.45 9.08 19.69
CA PHE A 526 -19.88 8.86 19.48
C PHE A 526 -20.51 7.95 20.54
N HIS A 527 -19.77 6.94 21.00
CA HIS A 527 -20.23 6.14 22.12
C HIS A 527 -20.34 6.95 23.41
N SER A 528 -19.45 7.90 23.64
CA SER A 528 -19.56 8.82 24.80
C SER A 528 -20.83 9.68 24.73
N LEU A 529 -21.19 10.19 23.55
CA LEU A 529 -22.47 10.88 23.36
C LEU A 529 -23.67 9.96 23.63
N TYR A 530 -23.59 8.69 23.15
CA TYR A 530 -24.61 7.70 23.41
C TYR A 530 -24.81 7.45 24.91
N GLU A 531 -23.77 7.49 25.74
CA GLU A 531 -23.85 7.25 27.19
C GLU A 531 -24.20 8.49 28.00
N GLN A 532 -23.88 9.68 27.49
CA GLN A 532 -24.03 10.95 28.23
C GLN A 532 -25.51 11.36 28.43
N PHE A 533 -26.36 10.99 27.48
CA PHE A 533 -27.76 11.44 27.49
C PHE A 533 -28.73 10.36 27.99
N ASN A 534 -29.57 10.69 28.96
CA ASN A 534 -30.66 9.86 29.43
C ASN A 534 -31.88 9.92 28.50
N ASN A 535 -32.07 11.05 27.82
CA ASN A 535 -33.15 11.22 26.84
C ASN A 535 -32.92 10.27 25.65
N LYS A 536 -33.88 9.40 25.37
CA LYS A 536 -33.83 8.38 24.29
C LYS A 536 -33.53 8.99 22.92
N TYR A 537 -34.16 10.09 22.58
CA TYR A 537 -33.98 10.74 21.26
C TYR A 537 -32.57 11.31 21.08
N LEU A 538 -32.06 12.04 22.10
CA LEU A 538 -30.68 12.56 22.07
C LEU A 538 -29.64 11.43 22.06
N ARG A 539 -29.86 10.40 22.84
CA ARG A 539 -28.96 9.22 22.92
C ARG A 539 -28.78 8.53 21.59
N TYR A 540 -29.88 8.17 20.92
CA TYR A 540 -29.83 7.51 19.61
C TYR A 540 -29.52 8.50 18.49
N GLY A 541 -30.03 9.73 18.55
CA GLY A 541 -29.78 10.77 17.58
C GLY A 541 -28.30 11.13 17.47
N LEU A 542 -27.66 11.51 18.59
CA LEU A 542 -26.25 11.92 18.60
C LEU A 542 -25.25 10.76 18.59
N GLY A 543 -25.60 9.64 19.22
CA GLY A 543 -24.68 8.50 19.34
C GLY A 543 -24.68 7.54 18.14
N ILE A 544 -25.78 7.45 17.38
CA ILE A 544 -25.93 6.51 16.27
C ILE A 544 -26.36 7.21 14.98
N ALA A 545 -27.44 7.99 14.97
CA ALA A 545 -27.95 8.59 13.74
C ALA A 545 -27.00 9.64 13.17
N LEU A 546 -26.42 10.50 14.01
CA LEU A 546 -25.47 11.52 13.57
C LEU A 546 -24.25 10.96 12.82
N PRO A 547 -23.49 9.96 13.36
CA PRO A 547 -22.38 9.38 12.60
C PRO A 547 -22.84 8.74 11.28
N LEU A 548 -24.02 8.12 11.20
CA LEU A 548 -24.55 7.56 9.95
C LEU A 548 -24.90 8.64 8.93
N VAL A 549 -25.51 9.74 9.37
CA VAL A 549 -25.82 10.90 8.49
C VAL A 549 -24.52 11.52 7.97
N LEU A 550 -23.51 11.70 8.82
CA LEU A 550 -22.21 12.24 8.42
C LEU A 550 -21.40 11.28 7.52
N LEU A 551 -21.74 10.00 7.50
CA LEU A 551 -21.17 9.01 6.57
C LEU A 551 -21.90 8.94 5.23
N ALA A 552 -23.05 9.60 5.05
CA ALA A 552 -23.83 9.47 3.82
C ALA A 552 -23.04 9.91 2.58
N GLY A 553 -22.29 11.01 2.65
CA GLY A 553 -21.38 11.46 1.58
C GLY A 553 -20.29 10.43 1.24
N PRO A 554 -19.46 9.99 2.22
CA PRO A 554 -18.48 8.93 2.04
C PRO A 554 -19.06 7.63 1.47
N VAL A 555 -20.21 7.16 1.98
CA VAL A 555 -20.89 5.95 1.48
C VAL A 555 -21.30 6.12 0.02
N ARG A 556 -21.96 7.26 -0.32
CA ARG A 556 -22.29 7.56 -1.71
C ARG A 556 -21.03 7.53 -2.59
N HIS A 557 -19.94 8.17 -2.17
CA HIS A 557 -18.69 8.23 -2.93
C HIS A 557 -18.13 6.83 -3.18
N VAL A 558 -18.10 5.95 -2.18
CA VAL A 558 -17.63 4.57 -2.30
C VAL A 558 -18.39 3.80 -3.38
N PHE A 559 -19.72 3.87 -3.40
CA PHE A 559 -20.52 3.12 -4.38
C PHE A 559 -20.58 3.78 -5.76
N ALA A 560 -20.57 5.12 -5.83
CA ALA A 560 -20.67 5.83 -7.10
C ALA A 560 -19.35 5.86 -7.88
N ASN A 561 -18.20 5.84 -7.18
CA ASN A 561 -16.88 6.03 -7.80
C ASN A 561 -15.99 4.77 -7.72
N HIS A 562 -16.57 3.61 -7.41
CA HIS A 562 -15.80 2.35 -7.45
C HIS A 562 -15.23 2.10 -8.87
N PRO A 563 -13.92 1.80 -8.96
CA PRO A 563 -12.94 1.42 -7.96
C PRO A 563 -12.00 2.56 -7.49
N TYR A 564 -12.39 3.81 -7.63
CA TYR A 564 -11.54 4.99 -7.37
C TYR A 564 -11.79 5.63 -6.01
N GLU A 565 -12.19 4.84 -4.99
CA GLU A 565 -12.59 5.33 -3.65
C GLU A 565 -11.53 6.21 -3.00
N TYR A 566 -10.24 5.93 -3.22
CA TYR A 566 -9.18 6.70 -2.59
C TYR A 566 -9.04 8.14 -3.13
N VAL A 567 -9.68 8.45 -4.27
CA VAL A 567 -9.78 9.79 -4.83
C VAL A 567 -10.95 10.51 -4.16
N TYR A 568 -10.84 10.72 -2.86
CA TYR A 568 -11.88 11.32 -2.03
C TYR A 568 -11.39 12.59 -1.34
N PHE A 569 -12.21 13.62 -1.39
CA PHE A 569 -12.07 14.86 -0.62
C PHE A 569 -13.41 15.15 0.09
N ASN A 570 -13.33 15.46 1.38
CA ASN A 570 -14.53 15.64 2.20
C ASN A 570 -15.24 16.98 1.94
N GLU A 571 -16.43 17.10 2.48
CA GLU A 571 -17.32 18.25 2.31
C GLU A 571 -16.72 19.54 2.93
N LEU A 572 -15.95 19.44 4.03
CA LEU A 572 -15.27 20.58 4.65
C LEU A 572 -14.15 21.14 3.76
N ALA A 573 -13.55 20.31 2.93
CA ALA A 573 -12.59 20.73 1.93
C ALA A 573 -13.23 21.24 0.64
N GLY A 574 -14.56 21.20 0.52
CA GLY A 574 -15.31 21.54 -0.69
C GLY A 574 -15.39 20.44 -1.74
N GLY A 575 -15.08 19.18 -1.35
CA GLY A 575 -15.18 17.99 -2.20
C GLY A 575 -14.26 18.03 -3.43
N MET A 576 -14.54 17.18 -4.41
CA MET A 576 -13.80 17.08 -5.67
C MET A 576 -13.75 18.41 -6.44
N LYS A 577 -14.83 19.19 -6.44
CA LYS A 577 -14.90 20.49 -7.13
C LYS A 577 -13.79 21.45 -6.68
N ASN A 578 -13.49 21.53 -5.40
CA ASN A 578 -12.43 22.40 -4.89
C ASN A 578 -11.03 21.77 -4.99
N ALA A 579 -10.96 20.44 -5.01
CA ALA A 579 -9.70 19.71 -5.02
C ALA A 579 -9.14 19.53 -6.44
N TYR A 580 -9.99 19.44 -7.47
CA TYR A 580 -9.59 19.18 -8.86
C TYR A 580 -8.63 20.23 -9.39
N GLY A 581 -7.49 19.78 -9.93
CA GLY A 581 -6.39 20.63 -10.38
C GLY A 581 -5.71 21.46 -9.29
N ARG A 582 -5.92 21.12 -8.01
CA ARG A 582 -5.23 21.73 -6.86
C ARG A 582 -4.47 20.72 -6.04
N TYR A 583 -4.90 19.46 -6.03
CA TYR A 583 -4.30 18.37 -5.27
C TYR A 583 -4.20 17.11 -6.13
N GLU A 584 -3.27 16.22 -5.79
CA GLU A 584 -3.11 14.94 -6.47
C GLU A 584 -4.41 14.11 -6.38
N MET A 585 -4.79 13.50 -7.51
CA MET A 585 -5.96 12.66 -7.66
C MET A 585 -5.59 11.18 -7.72
N ASP A 586 -5.44 10.63 -8.91
CA ASP A 586 -5.13 9.22 -9.18
C ASP A 586 -3.61 8.95 -9.19
N TYR A 587 -2.93 9.19 -8.06
CA TYR A 587 -1.47 9.04 -7.94
C TYR A 587 -0.98 7.58 -8.01
N TYR A 588 -1.88 6.61 -8.10
CA TYR A 588 -1.56 5.21 -8.33
C TYR A 588 -1.80 4.73 -9.76
N TYR A 589 -2.29 5.59 -10.65
CA TYR A 589 -2.65 5.22 -12.03
C TYR A 589 -3.74 4.15 -12.13
N HIS A 590 -4.57 4.04 -11.12
CA HIS A 590 -5.60 3.04 -10.94
C HIS A 590 -6.65 3.08 -12.07
N SER A 591 -6.97 4.28 -12.53
CA SER A 591 -7.92 4.55 -13.62
C SER A 591 -7.47 3.99 -14.98
N THR A 592 -6.16 3.71 -15.15
CA THR A 592 -5.64 3.19 -16.43
C THR A 592 -6.18 1.79 -16.75
N ARG A 593 -6.58 0.98 -15.76
CA ARG A 593 -7.20 -0.34 -15.99
C ARG A 593 -8.46 -0.24 -16.82
N LYS A 594 -9.49 0.45 -16.32
CA LYS A 594 -10.77 0.58 -17.04
C LYS A 594 -10.61 1.27 -18.40
N ALA A 595 -9.76 2.31 -18.44
CA ALA A 595 -9.45 3.00 -19.67
C ALA A 595 -8.78 2.06 -20.71
N THR A 596 -7.87 1.18 -20.27
CA THR A 596 -7.25 0.16 -21.14
C THR A 596 -8.28 -0.88 -21.57
N GLU A 597 -9.06 -1.43 -20.64
CA GLU A 597 -10.13 -2.40 -20.94
C GLU A 597 -11.11 -1.81 -21.96
N TRP A 598 -11.47 -0.52 -21.85
CA TRP A 598 -12.31 0.16 -22.82
C TRP A 598 -11.69 0.15 -24.23
N VAL A 599 -10.39 0.43 -24.37
CA VAL A 599 -9.69 0.36 -25.68
C VAL A 599 -9.75 -1.05 -26.26
N LEU A 600 -9.45 -2.08 -25.43
CA LEU A 600 -9.45 -3.48 -25.87
C LEU A 600 -10.84 -3.97 -26.34
N GLU A 601 -11.91 -3.41 -25.74
CA GLU A 601 -13.30 -3.79 -26.03
C GLU A 601 -13.90 -3.01 -27.22
N ASN A 602 -13.43 -1.78 -27.49
CA ASN A 602 -14.05 -0.88 -28.47
C ASN A 602 -13.22 -0.66 -29.75
N ALA A 603 -11.93 -1.04 -29.77
CA ALA A 603 -11.13 -0.92 -30.97
C ALA A 603 -11.57 -1.92 -32.05
N ASP A 604 -11.68 -1.46 -33.30
CA ASP A 604 -12.03 -2.33 -34.42
C ASP A 604 -10.86 -3.19 -34.87
N ILE A 605 -10.70 -4.35 -34.23
CA ILE A 605 -9.64 -5.32 -34.58
C ILE A 605 -9.80 -5.91 -35.98
N SER A 606 -10.99 -5.83 -36.61
CA SER A 606 -11.22 -6.34 -37.96
C SER A 606 -10.52 -5.49 -39.03
N ALA A 607 -10.21 -4.24 -38.72
CA ALA A 607 -9.45 -3.33 -39.57
C ALA A 607 -7.94 -3.64 -39.61
N LEU A 608 -7.42 -4.50 -38.72
CA LEU A 608 -6.01 -4.89 -38.67
C LEU A 608 -5.66 -5.88 -39.78
N ARG A 609 -4.51 -5.65 -40.41
CA ARG A 609 -3.91 -6.64 -41.32
C ARG A 609 -3.30 -7.80 -40.50
N PRO A 610 -3.18 -9.00 -41.06
CA PRO A 610 -2.51 -10.11 -40.38
C PRO A 610 -1.13 -9.71 -39.81
N GLY A 611 -0.92 -9.89 -38.52
CA GLY A 611 0.31 -9.55 -37.81
C GLY A 611 0.46 -8.07 -37.43
N GLN A 612 -0.47 -7.19 -37.80
CA GLN A 612 -0.49 -5.80 -37.36
C GLN A 612 -1.07 -5.72 -35.93
N LYS A 613 -0.60 -4.76 -35.15
CA LYS A 613 -1.09 -4.48 -33.79
C LYS A 613 -1.35 -3.01 -33.61
N TYR A 614 -2.42 -2.66 -32.92
CA TYR A 614 -2.64 -1.33 -32.41
C TYR A 614 -1.60 -0.98 -31.34
N THR A 615 -1.10 0.25 -31.36
CA THR A 615 -0.17 0.76 -30.37
C THR A 615 -0.90 1.68 -29.39
N ILE A 616 -0.91 1.32 -28.09
CA ILE A 616 -1.47 2.13 -27.02
C ILE A 616 -0.34 2.94 -26.38
N ALA A 617 -0.36 4.25 -26.56
CA ALA A 617 0.59 5.17 -25.93
C ALA A 617 0.18 5.48 -24.50
N THR A 618 1.15 5.53 -23.59
CA THR A 618 0.93 5.91 -22.19
C THR A 618 2.25 6.35 -21.54
N TRP A 619 2.21 7.14 -20.51
CA TRP A 619 3.42 7.41 -19.73
C TRP A 619 3.68 6.42 -18.61
N HIS A 620 2.67 5.63 -18.20
CA HIS A 620 2.84 4.56 -17.24
C HIS A 620 2.66 3.20 -17.90
N VAL A 621 3.64 2.81 -18.72
CA VAL A 621 3.61 1.56 -19.50
C VAL A 621 3.28 0.33 -18.64
N PRO A 622 3.86 0.10 -17.44
CA PRO A 622 3.63 -1.13 -16.71
C PRO A 622 2.16 -1.41 -16.40
N SER A 623 1.37 -0.38 -16.04
CA SER A 623 -0.04 -0.57 -15.69
C SER A 623 -0.92 -0.88 -16.90
N VAL A 624 -0.63 -0.29 -18.07
CA VAL A 624 -1.37 -0.55 -19.31
C VAL A 624 -0.93 -1.88 -19.93
N ASP A 625 0.38 -2.13 -19.98
CA ASP A 625 0.97 -3.33 -20.58
C ASP A 625 0.54 -4.62 -19.88
N TYR A 626 0.37 -4.56 -18.54
CA TYR A 626 -0.15 -5.69 -17.78
C TYR A 626 -1.51 -6.16 -18.28
N TYR A 627 -2.48 -5.24 -18.46
CA TYR A 627 -3.82 -5.59 -18.92
C TYR A 627 -3.85 -5.95 -20.41
N VAL A 628 -3.03 -5.34 -21.24
CA VAL A 628 -2.84 -5.75 -22.65
C VAL A 628 -2.32 -7.18 -22.72
N LYS A 629 -1.29 -7.53 -21.93
CA LYS A 629 -0.75 -8.90 -21.90
C LYS A 629 -1.74 -9.92 -21.34
N LEU A 630 -2.50 -9.55 -20.34
CA LEU A 630 -3.49 -10.43 -19.72
C LEU A 630 -4.69 -10.71 -20.63
N ARG A 631 -5.12 -9.70 -21.44
CA ARG A 631 -6.37 -9.77 -22.21
C ARG A 631 -6.17 -10.05 -23.69
N ASP A 632 -5.34 -9.24 -24.38
CA ASP A 632 -5.15 -9.34 -25.82
C ASP A 632 -3.80 -8.80 -26.31
N SER A 633 -2.76 -9.56 -26.11
CA SER A 633 -1.42 -9.23 -26.62
C SER A 633 -1.25 -9.58 -28.12
N ALA A 634 -2.23 -10.26 -28.73
CA ALA A 634 -2.19 -10.59 -30.16
C ALA A 634 -2.43 -9.36 -31.04
N HIS A 635 -3.38 -8.50 -30.65
CA HIS A 635 -3.80 -7.36 -31.45
C HIS A 635 -3.29 -6.02 -30.91
N PHE A 636 -2.75 -5.96 -29.69
CA PHE A 636 -2.30 -4.71 -29.05
C PHE A 636 -0.86 -4.80 -28.55
N ARG A 637 -0.22 -3.65 -28.49
CA ARG A 637 1.08 -3.42 -27.86
C ARG A 637 1.09 -2.05 -27.17
N THR A 638 1.98 -1.84 -26.22
CA THR A 638 2.14 -0.58 -25.51
C THR A 638 3.39 0.17 -25.95
N SER A 639 3.36 1.50 -25.85
CA SER A 639 4.54 2.34 -26.05
C SER A 639 4.58 3.47 -25.02
N PHE A 640 5.80 3.88 -24.64
CA PHE A 640 5.97 5.05 -23.78
C PHE A 640 5.75 6.33 -24.59
N SER A 641 4.88 7.20 -24.10
CA SER A 641 4.73 8.57 -24.59
C SER A 641 4.29 9.50 -23.47
N ARG A 642 4.66 10.77 -23.58
CA ARG A 642 4.14 11.82 -22.71
C ARG A 642 3.05 12.57 -23.46
N ILE A 643 1.98 12.95 -22.76
CA ILE A 643 0.81 13.59 -23.39
C ILE A 643 1.16 14.88 -24.16
N TYR A 644 2.17 15.61 -23.74
CA TYR A 644 2.67 16.82 -24.39
C TYR A 644 3.78 16.57 -25.44
N GLN A 645 4.09 15.30 -25.74
CA GLN A 645 5.11 14.85 -26.70
C GLN A 645 4.60 13.68 -27.56
N MET A 646 3.31 13.64 -27.83
CA MET A 646 2.66 12.51 -28.50
C MET A 646 3.09 12.33 -29.95
N GLY A 647 3.49 13.38 -30.63
CA GLY A 647 4.01 13.32 -31.99
C GLY A 647 5.42 12.74 -32.11
N ASN A 648 6.12 12.44 -31.00
CA ASN A 648 7.44 11.81 -31.06
C ASN A 648 7.37 10.35 -31.53
N ASN A 649 6.25 9.67 -31.28
CA ASN A 649 6.02 8.27 -31.63
C ASN A 649 4.73 8.10 -32.44
N ASP A 650 4.64 7.01 -33.20
CA ASP A 650 3.38 6.61 -33.80
C ASP A 650 2.57 5.77 -32.80
N TRP A 651 1.27 6.05 -32.74
CA TRP A 651 0.33 5.39 -31.85
C TRP A 651 -1.06 5.43 -32.48
N ASP A 652 -1.92 4.54 -32.06
CA ASP A 652 -3.33 4.47 -32.55
C ASP A 652 -4.29 4.89 -31.44
N TYR A 653 -4.07 4.42 -30.22
CA TYR A 653 -4.79 4.84 -29.00
C TYR A 653 -3.82 5.35 -27.97
N ALA A 654 -4.30 6.16 -27.02
CA ALA A 654 -3.49 6.61 -25.90
C ALA A 654 -4.31 6.63 -24.62
N VAL A 655 -3.71 6.17 -23.51
CA VAL A 655 -4.32 6.11 -22.18
C VAL A 655 -3.48 6.93 -21.20
N PHE A 656 -4.05 8.01 -20.68
CA PHE A 656 -3.36 8.93 -19.78
C PHE A 656 -4.18 9.23 -18.53
N ALA A 657 -3.69 8.79 -17.36
CA ALA A 657 -4.15 9.34 -16.09
C ALA A 657 -3.73 10.81 -15.96
N ILE A 658 -4.55 11.63 -15.29
CA ILE A 658 -4.29 13.08 -15.16
C ILE A 658 -3.14 13.40 -14.21
N THR A 659 -2.64 12.44 -13.46
CA THR A 659 -1.51 12.59 -12.53
C THR A 659 -0.27 13.09 -13.28
N GLY A 660 0.33 14.16 -12.76
CA GLY A 660 1.49 14.79 -13.40
C GLY A 660 1.16 15.75 -14.55
N MET A 661 -0.10 15.88 -14.98
CA MET A 661 -0.51 16.90 -15.94
C MET A 661 -0.48 18.29 -15.31
N ASN A 662 -0.28 19.31 -16.17
CA ASN A 662 -0.31 20.69 -15.71
C ASN A 662 -1.71 21.06 -15.18
N PRO A 663 -1.82 21.64 -13.99
CA PRO A 663 -3.10 21.94 -13.35
C PRO A 663 -3.94 22.99 -14.12
N ASP A 664 -3.31 23.94 -14.81
CA ASP A 664 -4.03 24.91 -15.61
C ASP A 664 -4.61 24.26 -16.88
N TRP A 665 -3.88 23.30 -17.45
CA TRP A 665 -4.33 22.55 -18.62
C TRP A 665 -5.60 21.74 -18.31
N ILE A 666 -5.60 20.98 -17.24
CA ILE A 666 -6.77 20.14 -16.85
C ILE A 666 -7.99 20.95 -16.38
N LYS A 667 -7.80 22.19 -15.92
CA LYS A 667 -8.90 23.12 -15.55
C LYS A 667 -9.47 23.89 -16.75
N ASN A 668 -8.71 24.03 -17.82
CA ASN A 668 -9.14 24.78 -18.97
C ASN A 668 -10.02 23.95 -19.88
N LYS A 669 -11.34 24.13 -19.79
CA LYS A 669 -12.33 23.37 -20.59
C LYS A 669 -12.21 23.58 -22.11
N LYS A 670 -11.44 24.56 -22.59
CA LYS A 670 -11.15 24.73 -24.03
C LYS A 670 -10.06 23.77 -24.50
N VAL A 671 -9.18 23.37 -23.60
CA VAL A 671 -7.98 22.57 -23.91
C VAL A 671 -8.18 21.11 -23.47
N PHE A 672 -8.87 20.89 -22.36
CA PHE A 672 -9.01 19.58 -21.75
C PHE A 672 -10.50 19.22 -21.51
N PRO A 673 -10.94 18.00 -21.85
CA PRO A 673 -10.18 16.93 -22.54
C PRO A 673 -9.84 17.31 -23.99
N PRO A 674 -8.73 16.80 -24.59
CA PRO A 674 -8.37 17.03 -26.00
C PRO A 674 -9.49 16.65 -26.98
N VAL A 675 -9.50 17.24 -28.19
CA VAL A 675 -10.56 17.06 -29.20
C VAL A 675 -10.73 15.61 -29.69
N ASN A 676 -9.69 14.80 -29.62
CA ASN A 676 -9.67 13.40 -30.02
C ASN A 676 -9.88 12.43 -28.85
N THR A 677 -10.47 12.91 -27.75
CA THR A 677 -10.85 12.06 -26.62
C THR A 677 -12.09 11.23 -26.98
N VAL A 678 -11.98 9.92 -26.86
CA VAL A 678 -13.04 8.95 -27.17
C VAL A 678 -13.69 8.34 -25.91
N HIS A 679 -12.95 8.38 -24.78
CA HIS A 679 -13.47 7.91 -23.49
C HIS A 679 -12.82 8.66 -22.33
N VAL A 680 -13.55 8.79 -21.23
CA VAL A 680 -13.09 9.47 -20.00
C VAL A 680 -13.52 8.65 -18.79
N GLU A 681 -12.57 8.33 -17.93
CA GLU A 681 -12.84 7.83 -16.58
C GLU A 681 -12.97 9.03 -15.62
N GLU A 682 -14.05 9.03 -14.82
CA GLU A 682 -14.38 10.16 -13.96
C GLU A 682 -14.58 9.76 -12.50
N VAL A 683 -14.31 10.70 -11.60
CA VAL A 683 -14.68 10.64 -10.17
C VAL A 683 -15.51 11.89 -9.84
N ASP A 684 -16.73 11.68 -9.38
CA ASP A 684 -17.70 12.77 -9.08
C ASP A 684 -17.87 13.77 -10.26
N GLY A 685 -17.80 13.29 -11.53
CA GLY A 685 -17.91 14.11 -12.74
C GLY A 685 -16.63 14.87 -13.12
N PHE A 686 -15.49 14.50 -12.54
CA PHE A 686 -14.18 15.09 -12.88
C PHE A 686 -13.29 14.03 -13.53
N PRO A 687 -12.70 14.29 -14.70
CA PRO A 687 -11.80 13.37 -15.37
C PRO A 687 -10.61 12.96 -14.49
N VAL A 688 -10.32 11.65 -14.43
CA VAL A 688 -9.12 11.10 -13.77
C VAL A 688 -8.23 10.33 -14.76
N CYS A 689 -8.82 9.86 -15.89
CA CYS A 689 -8.08 9.27 -17.00
C CYS A 689 -8.81 9.57 -18.31
N ILE A 690 -8.06 9.72 -19.39
CA ILE A 690 -8.59 9.94 -20.73
C ILE A 690 -8.05 8.89 -21.69
N VAL A 691 -8.91 8.50 -22.66
CA VAL A 691 -8.53 7.68 -23.81
C VAL A 691 -8.62 8.54 -25.06
N LEU A 692 -7.52 8.60 -25.79
CA LEU A 692 -7.45 9.32 -27.07
C LEU A 692 -7.37 8.32 -28.21
N GLU A 693 -8.01 8.65 -29.33
CA GLU A 693 -7.85 7.96 -30.61
C GLU A 693 -7.11 8.86 -31.59
N ARG A 694 -6.20 8.31 -32.38
CA ARG A 694 -5.37 9.11 -33.28
C ARG A 694 -6.08 9.37 -34.60
N ALA A 695 -6.66 10.56 -34.72
CA ALA A 695 -7.30 11.01 -35.95
C ALA A 695 -6.33 11.75 -36.90
N ASP A 696 -5.27 12.36 -36.37
CA ASP A 696 -4.27 13.13 -37.14
C ASP A 696 -2.84 12.71 -36.82
N ARG A 697 -1.96 12.71 -37.82
CA ARG A 697 -0.52 12.38 -37.68
C ARG A 697 0.42 13.54 -38.08
N ASN A 698 -0.11 14.73 -38.29
CA ASN A 698 0.71 15.86 -38.72
C ASN A 698 1.76 16.28 -37.67
N ASP A 699 1.47 16.11 -36.38
CA ASP A 699 2.47 16.33 -35.32
C ASP A 699 3.66 15.36 -35.42
N LEU A 700 3.42 14.08 -35.76
CA LEU A 700 4.46 13.08 -36.01
C LEU A 700 5.27 13.41 -37.28
N TYR A 701 4.61 13.78 -38.38
CA TYR A 701 5.28 14.12 -39.60
C TYR A 701 6.10 15.40 -39.44
N GLY A 702 5.59 16.39 -38.69
CA GLY A 702 6.32 17.60 -38.34
C GLY A 702 7.55 17.31 -37.52
N TYR A 703 7.42 16.44 -36.50
CA TYR A 703 8.57 16.04 -35.68
C TYR A 703 9.64 15.26 -36.48
N ARG A 704 9.25 14.36 -37.36
CA ARG A 704 10.17 13.64 -38.26
C ARG A 704 10.89 14.59 -39.21
N ALA A 705 10.16 15.49 -39.86
CA ALA A 705 10.71 16.47 -40.74
C ALA A 705 11.71 17.39 -40.01
N MET A 706 11.41 17.81 -38.80
CA MET A 706 12.32 18.59 -37.96
C MET A 706 13.62 17.82 -37.66
N LYS A 707 13.53 16.53 -37.31
CA LYS A 707 14.69 15.66 -37.05
C LYS A 707 15.57 15.46 -38.32
N GLU A 708 14.95 15.46 -39.46
CA GLU A 708 15.63 15.36 -40.78
C GLU A 708 16.20 16.73 -41.26
N GLY A 709 16.02 17.80 -40.50
CA GLY A 709 16.46 19.15 -40.87
C GLY A 709 15.59 19.83 -41.96
N LYS A 710 14.43 19.27 -42.31
CA LYS A 710 13.48 19.77 -43.32
C LYS A 710 12.54 20.81 -42.69
N THR A 711 13.09 22.01 -42.43
CA THR A 711 12.42 23.09 -41.68
C THR A 711 11.06 23.48 -42.27
N ASP A 712 10.97 23.71 -43.58
CA ASP A 712 9.71 24.15 -44.20
C ASP A 712 8.63 23.08 -44.15
N SER A 713 9.00 21.81 -44.35
CA SER A 713 8.08 20.67 -44.17
C SER A 713 7.62 20.54 -42.73
N ALA A 714 8.52 20.73 -41.74
CA ALA A 714 8.17 20.71 -40.33
C ALA A 714 7.15 21.81 -39.98
N VAL A 715 7.38 23.03 -40.44
CA VAL A 715 6.44 24.16 -40.27
C VAL A 715 5.08 23.85 -40.91
N HIS A 716 5.07 23.31 -42.13
CA HIS A 716 3.84 22.92 -42.81
C HIS A 716 3.01 21.91 -41.98
N PHE A 717 3.64 20.83 -41.55
CA PHE A 717 2.96 19.78 -40.77
C PHE A 717 2.52 20.27 -39.39
N PHE A 718 3.32 21.04 -38.66
CA PHE A 718 2.90 21.57 -37.36
C PHE A 718 1.74 22.56 -37.49
N LYS A 719 1.69 23.38 -38.55
CA LYS A 719 0.52 24.22 -38.84
C LYS A 719 -0.72 23.37 -39.13
N ALA A 720 -0.60 22.28 -39.90
CA ALA A 720 -1.71 21.39 -40.16
C ALA A 720 -2.19 20.69 -38.85
N ALA A 721 -1.29 20.25 -37.98
CA ALA A 721 -1.63 19.72 -36.66
C ALA A 721 -2.41 20.74 -35.83
N LEU A 722 -2.04 22.02 -35.87
CA LEU A 722 -2.75 23.10 -35.14
C LEU A 722 -4.10 23.49 -35.78
N GLN A 723 -4.32 23.22 -37.05
CA GLN A 723 -5.65 23.34 -37.65
C GLN A 723 -6.62 22.28 -37.10
N TYR A 724 -6.12 21.06 -36.85
CA TYR A 724 -6.91 19.99 -36.24
C TYR A 724 -7.10 20.20 -34.71
N ASN A 725 -6.00 20.45 -34.00
CA ASN A 725 -6.00 20.75 -32.56
C ASN A 725 -5.21 22.03 -32.28
N PRO A 726 -5.88 23.18 -32.13
CA PRO A 726 -5.20 24.48 -31.87
C PRO A 726 -4.39 24.51 -30.57
N TYR A 727 -4.59 23.53 -29.70
CA TYR A 727 -3.94 23.39 -28.38
C TYR A 727 -2.95 22.24 -28.30
N ASN A 728 -2.52 21.67 -29.44
CA ASN A 728 -1.47 20.66 -29.48
C ASN A 728 -0.13 21.28 -28.98
N GLU A 729 0.20 21.01 -27.71
CA GLU A 729 1.37 21.63 -27.03
C GLU A 729 2.67 21.36 -27.78
N GLN A 730 2.87 20.13 -28.29
CA GLN A 730 4.08 19.78 -29.03
C GLN A 730 4.21 20.57 -30.34
N ALA A 731 3.11 20.76 -31.07
CA ALA A 731 3.13 21.54 -32.29
C ALA A 731 3.40 23.04 -32.00
N LEU A 732 2.80 23.57 -30.91
CA LEU A 732 3.05 24.94 -30.45
C LEU A 732 4.52 25.14 -30.02
N GLU A 733 5.06 24.22 -29.22
CA GLU A 733 6.44 24.24 -28.74
C GLU A 733 7.44 24.24 -29.91
N ASN A 734 7.35 23.21 -30.77
CA ASN A 734 8.29 23.04 -31.87
C ASN A 734 8.17 24.18 -32.92
N LEU A 735 6.96 24.64 -33.20
CA LEU A 735 6.75 25.74 -34.16
C LEU A 735 7.34 27.06 -33.64
N ALA A 736 7.16 27.38 -32.36
CA ALA A 736 7.74 28.56 -31.73
C ALA A 736 9.28 28.47 -31.71
N ASP A 737 9.86 27.31 -31.37
CA ASP A 737 11.31 27.08 -31.39
C ASP A 737 11.88 27.21 -32.80
N ILE A 738 11.23 26.64 -33.82
CA ILE A 738 11.64 26.81 -35.22
C ILE A 738 11.63 28.28 -35.64
N TYR A 739 10.59 29.02 -35.28
CA TYR A 739 10.52 30.44 -35.62
C TYR A 739 11.63 31.29 -34.96
N LEU A 740 11.98 31.01 -33.69
CA LEU A 740 13.11 31.66 -33.02
C LEU A 740 14.41 31.32 -33.72
N ARG A 741 14.68 30.08 -34.08
CA ARG A 741 15.90 29.65 -34.77
C ARG A 741 16.02 30.18 -36.21
N THR A 742 14.90 30.54 -36.83
CA THR A 742 14.84 31.04 -38.21
C THR A 742 14.64 32.57 -38.28
N ASP A 743 14.92 33.27 -37.16
CA ASP A 743 14.82 34.73 -37.03
C ASP A 743 13.45 35.30 -37.44
N LYS A 744 12.39 34.64 -36.92
CA LYS A 744 10.98 35.06 -37.10
C LYS A 744 10.32 35.33 -35.76
N PRO A 745 10.80 36.32 -34.97
CA PRO A 745 10.38 36.53 -33.60
C PRO A 745 8.90 36.91 -33.46
N ASP A 746 8.29 37.59 -34.40
CA ASP A 746 6.86 37.93 -34.39
C ASP A 746 5.99 36.68 -34.50
N SER A 747 6.35 35.73 -35.36
CA SER A 747 5.65 34.45 -35.50
C SER A 747 5.84 33.61 -34.27
N ALA A 748 7.05 33.58 -33.69
CA ALA A 748 7.32 32.88 -32.43
C ALA A 748 6.49 33.45 -31.28
N PHE A 749 6.42 34.78 -31.16
CA PHE A 749 5.61 35.48 -30.16
C PHE A 749 4.13 35.13 -30.30
N ALA A 750 3.57 35.13 -31.51
CA ALA A 750 2.17 34.79 -31.75
C ALA A 750 1.85 33.37 -31.27
N VAL A 751 2.69 32.39 -31.65
CA VAL A 751 2.49 30.98 -31.26
C VAL A 751 2.67 30.76 -29.74
N ALA A 752 3.76 31.29 -29.18
CA ALA A 752 4.05 31.17 -27.74
C ALA A 752 2.99 31.87 -26.87
N SER A 753 2.43 33.01 -27.33
CA SER A 753 1.34 33.72 -26.64
C SER A 753 0.06 32.90 -26.58
N VAL A 754 -0.29 32.20 -27.67
CA VAL A 754 -1.45 31.28 -27.67
C VAL A 754 -1.23 30.19 -26.64
N TRP A 755 -0.05 29.59 -26.59
CA TRP A 755 0.25 28.51 -25.64
C TRP A 755 0.24 29.01 -24.20
N ALA A 756 0.97 30.10 -23.90
CA ALA A 756 1.06 30.68 -22.57
C ALA A 756 -0.29 31.19 -22.04
N SER A 757 -1.18 31.68 -22.90
CA SER A 757 -2.52 32.15 -22.50
C SER A 757 -3.44 30.99 -22.11
N ASN A 758 -3.27 29.80 -22.70
CA ASN A 758 -4.09 28.63 -22.42
C ASN A 758 -3.56 27.82 -21.23
N VAL A 759 -2.24 27.89 -20.97
CA VAL A 759 -1.59 27.18 -19.85
C VAL A 759 -0.62 28.13 -19.14
N PRO A 760 -1.12 29.11 -18.35
CA PRO A 760 -0.33 30.19 -17.78
C PRO A 760 0.80 29.76 -16.82
N SER A 761 0.76 28.57 -16.30
CA SER A 761 1.82 28.00 -15.43
C SER A 761 2.81 27.09 -16.18
N ASN A 762 2.69 26.95 -17.51
CA ASN A 762 3.64 26.17 -18.29
C ASN A 762 4.94 26.95 -18.50
N THR A 763 6.01 26.53 -17.82
CA THR A 763 7.31 27.23 -17.83
C THR A 763 8.00 27.16 -19.20
N SER A 764 7.79 26.14 -20.01
CA SER A 764 8.28 26.02 -21.38
C SER A 764 7.62 27.07 -22.28
N ALA A 765 6.27 27.17 -22.21
CA ALA A 765 5.53 28.20 -22.98
C ALA A 765 5.98 29.61 -22.61
N LEU A 766 6.07 29.88 -21.30
CA LEU A 766 6.55 31.19 -20.81
C LEU A 766 7.99 31.47 -21.22
N SER A 767 8.88 30.49 -21.22
CA SER A 767 10.28 30.66 -21.63
C SER A 767 10.41 30.99 -23.11
N LEU A 768 9.65 30.30 -23.99
CA LEU A 768 9.63 30.62 -25.42
C LEU A 768 9.00 31.99 -25.67
N LEU A 769 7.97 32.37 -24.93
CA LEU A 769 7.37 33.69 -24.99
C LEU A 769 8.35 34.79 -24.56
N ALA A 770 9.12 34.57 -23.47
CA ALA A 770 10.13 35.51 -23.00
C ALA A 770 11.27 35.67 -24.02
N ASN A 771 11.73 34.57 -24.62
CA ASN A 771 12.73 34.61 -25.69
C ASN A 771 12.22 35.37 -26.93
N ALA A 772 10.97 35.11 -27.34
CA ALA A 772 10.37 35.85 -28.46
C ALA A 772 10.22 37.34 -28.18
N CYS A 773 9.82 37.73 -26.95
CA CYS A 773 9.86 39.15 -26.55
C CYS A 773 11.27 39.73 -26.61
N PHE A 774 12.26 38.97 -26.12
CA PHE A 774 13.66 39.40 -26.11
C PHE A 774 14.22 39.64 -27.52
N ASP A 775 13.94 38.72 -28.46
CA ASP A 775 14.39 38.82 -29.85
C ASP A 775 13.64 39.93 -30.62
N ARG A 776 12.41 40.30 -30.21
CA ARG A 776 11.66 41.45 -30.68
C ARG A 776 12.14 42.78 -30.06
N ASN A 777 13.19 42.75 -29.23
CA ASN A 777 13.67 43.86 -28.43
C ASN A 777 12.64 44.43 -27.42
N ASP A 778 11.60 43.70 -27.10
CA ASP A 778 10.66 44.02 -26.02
C ASP A 778 11.19 43.50 -24.68
N ILE A 779 12.21 44.17 -24.14
CA ILE A 779 12.89 43.77 -22.92
C ILE A 779 11.95 43.87 -21.69
N SER A 780 11.01 44.81 -21.72
CA SER A 780 10.01 44.96 -20.63
C SER A 780 9.04 43.82 -20.61
N GLY A 781 8.55 43.38 -21.75
CA GLY A 781 7.70 42.17 -21.88
C GLY A 781 8.43 40.91 -21.47
N ALA A 782 9.67 40.72 -21.95
CA ALA A 782 10.50 39.57 -21.54
C ALA A 782 10.72 39.51 -20.02
N LEU A 783 11.02 40.66 -19.37
CA LEU A 783 11.20 40.73 -17.92
C LEU A 783 9.91 40.41 -17.16
N SER A 784 8.76 40.92 -17.66
CA SER A 784 7.45 40.62 -17.08
C SER A 784 7.15 39.11 -17.11
N VAL A 785 7.41 38.45 -18.24
CA VAL A 785 7.24 37.00 -18.39
C VAL A 785 8.23 36.23 -17.50
N ALA A 786 9.50 36.65 -17.42
CA ALA A 786 10.50 36.05 -16.53
C ALA A 786 10.08 36.12 -15.05
N GLN A 787 9.52 37.28 -14.63
CA GLN A 787 8.96 37.43 -13.28
C GLN A 787 7.76 36.51 -13.06
N ASN A 788 6.91 36.28 -14.07
CA ASN A 788 5.81 35.33 -13.97
C ASN A 788 6.32 33.90 -13.82
N ILE A 789 7.38 33.49 -14.53
CA ILE A 789 8.01 32.16 -14.34
C ILE A 789 8.45 32.01 -12.89
N LYS A 790 9.13 32.99 -12.31
CA LYS A 790 9.57 32.96 -10.91
C LYS A 790 8.40 32.85 -9.91
N LYS A 791 7.23 33.43 -10.26
CA LYS A 791 6.03 33.37 -9.45
C LYS A 791 5.36 32.00 -9.50
N VAL A 792 5.24 31.38 -10.67
CA VAL A 792 4.56 30.09 -10.87
C VAL A 792 5.44 28.90 -10.53
N ALA A 793 6.75 29.05 -10.74
CA ALA A 793 7.74 27.99 -10.50
C ALA A 793 9.01 28.55 -9.81
N PRO A 794 8.95 28.98 -8.55
CA PRO A 794 10.07 29.65 -7.86
C PRO A 794 11.32 28.77 -7.68
N GLY A 795 11.20 27.46 -7.83
CA GLY A 795 12.32 26.51 -7.82
C GLY A 795 12.94 26.24 -9.20
N GLU A 796 12.45 26.86 -10.28
CA GLU A 796 13.02 26.69 -11.62
C GLU A 796 13.96 27.84 -11.98
N VAL A 797 15.17 27.49 -12.45
CA VAL A 797 16.24 28.45 -12.71
C VAL A 797 15.98 29.37 -13.90
N MET A 798 15.12 28.94 -14.85
CA MET A 798 14.91 29.64 -16.12
C MET A 798 14.35 31.05 -15.93
N GLY A 799 13.44 31.27 -14.97
CA GLY A 799 12.90 32.60 -14.70
C GLY A 799 13.97 33.60 -14.21
N TYR A 800 14.89 33.15 -13.40
CA TYR A 800 15.99 33.94 -12.89
C TYR A 800 17.04 34.21 -14.00
N TRP A 801 17.32 33.21 -14.82
CA TRP A 801 18.20 33.29 -15.97
C TRP A 801 17.71 34.34 -16.96
N LEU A 802 16.47 34.28 -17.39
CA LEU A 802 15.86 35.24 -18.31
C LEU A 802 15.80 36.64 -17.72
N ALA A 803 15.47 36.80 -16.45
CA ALA A 803 15.46 38.09 -15.78
C ALA A 803 16.87 38.71 -15.74
N ALA A 804 17.89 37.91 -15.45
CA ALA A 804 19.28 38.39 -15.45
C ALA A 804 19.70 38.93 -16.84
N HIS A 805 19.35 38.21 -17.91
CA HIS A 805 19.61 38.67 -19.28
C HIS A 805 18.85 39.97 -19.64
N CYS A 806 17.58 40.11 -19.20
CA CYS A 806 16.82 41.33 -19.36
C CYS A 806 17.48 42.52 -18.64
N TYR A 807 17.93 42.33 -17.39
CA TYR A 807 18.62 43.39 -16.65
C TYR A 807 19.97 43.77 -17.28
N LEU A 808 20.72 42.82 -17.84
CA LEU A 808 21.96 43.13 -18.60
C LEU A 808 21.66 43.96 -19.82
N ARG A 809 20.59 43.70 -20.57
CA ARG A 809 20.17 44.54 -21.70
C ARG A 809 19.73 45.93 -21.26
N GLN A 810 19.21 46.08 -20.05
CA GLN A 810 18.89 47.38 -19.42
C GLN A 810 20.12 48.03 -18.77
N GLN A 811 21.34 47.48 -18.97
CA GLN A 811 22.61 47.94 -18.40
C GLN A 811 22.62 47.92 -16.84
N ASN A 812 21.76 47.15 -16.22
CA ASN A 812 21.66 47.04 -14.77
C ASN A 812 22.37 45.77 -14.25
N GLN A 813 23.69 45.83 -14.17
CA GLN A 813 24.56 44.73 -13.77
C GLN A 813 24.26 44.23 -12.35
N GLN A 814 23.91 45.14 -11.41
CA GLN A 814 23.64 44.79 -10.02
C GLN A 814 22.37 43.92 -9.89
N TRP A 815 21.31 44.28 -10.59
CA TRP A 815 20.09 43.46 -10.57
C TRP A 815 20.29 42.12 -11.29
N ALA A 816 21.05 42.11 -12.38
CA ALA A 816 21.42 40.87 -13.05
C ALA A 816 22.19 39.92 -12.12
N LEU A 817 23.17 40.42 -11.39
CA LEU A 817 23.95 39.65 -10.43
C LEU A 817 23.06 39.10 -9.30
N ASN A 818 22.12 39.90 -8.77
CA ASN A 818 21.19 39.45 -7.75
C ASN A 818 20.30 38.28 -8.23
N GLU A 819 19.85 38.29 -9.48
CA GLU A 819 19.08 37.16 -10.04
C GLU A 819 19.95 35.92 -10.23
N LEU A 820 21.20 36.08 -10.71
CA LEU A 820 22.13 34.96 -10.86
C LEU A 820 22.53 34.33 -9.52
N LEU A 821 22.71 35.13 -8.46
CA LEU A 821 22.97 34.62 -7.12
C LEU A 821 21.81 33.75 -6.62
N LYS A 822 20.57 34.22 -6.79
CA LYS A 822 19.38 33.41 -6.45
C LYS A 822 19.28 32.11 -7.27
N LEU A 823 19.65 32.20 -8.56
CA LEU A 823 19.67 31.03 -9.45
C LEU A 823 20.61 29.95 -8.92
N VAL A 824 21.86 30.33 -8.58
CA VAL A 824 22.86 29.35 -8.13
C VAL A 824 22.61 28.83 -6.72
N GLU A 825 21.84 29.55 -5.89
CA GLU A 825 21.31 29.04 -4.61
C GLU A 825 20.28 27.91 -4.83
N ILE A 826 19.45 28.02 -5.89
CA ILE A 826 18.46 26.99 -6.24
C ILE A 826 19.14 25.76 -6.83
N GLN A 827 20.00 25.98 -7.81
CA GLN A 827 20.73 24.95 -8.53
C GLN A 827 22.08 25.47 -9.02
N PRO A 828 23.20 24.81 -8.68
CA PRO A 828 24.49 25.10 -9.30
C PRO A 828 24.40 24.97 -10.83
N TYR A 829 24.72 26.04 -11.55
CA TYR A 829 24.57 26.12 -13.01
C TYR A 829 25.79 26.79 -13.63
N ALA A 830 26.62 26.03 -14.34
CA ALA A 830 27.89 26.52 -14.88
C ALA A 830 27.76 27.76 -15.75
N PRO A 831 26.73 27.90 -16.66
CA PRO A 831 26.55 29.13 -17.44
C PRO A 831 26.29 30.36 -16.56
N ALA A 832 25.55 30.21 -15.45
CA ALA A 832 25.30 31.32 -14.52
C ALA A 832 26.59 31.82 -13.86
N TYR A 833 27.46 30.93 -13.40
CA TYR A 833 28.74 31.26 -12.82
C TYR A 833 29.67 31.95 -13.86
N ARG A 834 29.66 31.53 -15.13
CA ARG A 834 30.40 32.21 -16.19
C ARG A 834 29.89 33.63 -16.43
N LEU A 835 28.58 33.81 -16.43
CA LEU A 835 27.98 35.14 -16.61
C LEU A 835 28.28 36.06 -15.41
N MET A 836 28.22 35.53 -14.17
CA MET A 836 28.64 36.25 -12.97
C MET A 836 30.12 36.67 -13.04
N ALA A 837 31.00 35.77 -13.50
CA ALA A 837 32.41 36.08 -13.67
C ALA A 837 32.65 37.25 -14.66
N GLN A 838 31.91 37.30 -15.77
CA GLN A 838 31.95 38.41 -16.73
C GLN A 838 31.50 39.74 -16.09
N ILE A 839 30.40 39.69 -15.28
CA ILE A 839 29.91 40.89 -14.57
C ILE A 839 30.95 41.37 -13.55
N TYR A 840 31.51 40.47 -12.73
CA TYR A 840 32.54 40.82 -11.74
C TYR A 840 33.83 41.36 -12.41
N GLN A 841 34.22 40.76 -13.54
CA GLN A 841 35.38 41.23 -14.28
C GLN A 841 35.16 42.65 -14.86
N ALA A 842 33.96 42.92 -15.39
CA ALA A 842 33.58 44.27 -15.85
C ALA A 842 33.51 45.31 -14.69
N ALA A 843 33.20 44.85 -13.47
CA ALA A 843 33.21 45.71 -12.28
C ALA A 843 34.60 45.86 -11.62
N GLY A 844 35.66 45.20 -12.16
CA GLY A 844 37.01 45.21 -11.60
C GLY A 844 37.26 44.26 -10.46
N GLU A 845 36.27 43.42 -10.09
CA GLU A 845 36.31 42.43 -8.98
C GLU A 845 37.00 41.14 -9.44
N THR A 846 38.29 41.18 -9.71
CA THR A 846 39.06 40.10 -10.33
C THR A 846 39.04 38.78 -9.49
N GLN A 847 39.07 38.89 -8.17
CA GLN A 847 39.07 37.72 -7.30
C GLN A 847 37.71 36.95 -7.37
N ALA A 848 36.59 37.69 -7.31
CA ALA A 848 35.26 37.14 -7.43
C ALA A 848 35.05 36.50 -8.82
N ALA A 849 35.53 37.15 -9.89
CA ALA A 849 35.48 36.62 -11.23
C ALA A 849 36.23 35.28 -11.36
N GLN A 850 37.46 35.18 -10.82
CA GLN A 850 38.26 33.95 -10.82
C GLN A 850 37.59 32.84 -10.01
N GLN A 851 36.99 33.17 -8.87
CA GLN A 851 36.28 32.18 -8.05
C GLN A 851 35.06 31.60 -8.81
N CYS A 852 34.25 32.44 -9.44
CA CYS A 852 33.11 32.00 -10.23
C CYS A 852 33.55 31.11 -11.42
N MET A 853 34.65 31.45 -12.11
CA MET A 853 35.19 30.63 -13.20
C MET A 853 35.63 29.24 -12.71
N ARG A 854 36.32 29.15 -11.55
CA ARG A 854 36.72 27.87 -10.95
C ARG A 854 35.49 26.97 -10.65
N ILE A 855 34.44 27.58 -10.06
CA ILE A 855 33.19 26.82 -9.77
C ILE A 855 32.55 26.38 -11.10
N ALA A 856 32.49 27.22 -12.12
CA ALA A 856 31.94 26.86 -13.42
C ALA A 856 32.70 25.71 -14.11
N GLU A 857 34.03 25.59 -13.87
CA GLU A 857 34.87 24.51 -14.39
C GLU A 857 34.63 23.20 -13.63
N GLN A 858 34.34 23.26 -12.32
CA GLN A 858 34.06 22.10 -11.51
C GLN A 858 32.66 21.49 -11.78
N LEU A 859 31.75 22.29 -12.34
CA LEU A 859 30.37 21.87 -12.66
C LEU A 859 30.21 21.27 -14.06
N LYS A 860 31.31 20.90 -14.74
CA LYS A 860 31.33 20.30 -16.09
C LYS A 860 30.80 18.87 -16.11
#